data_730bd5d03361af4020ad76cac5de0ca5
#
_entry.id   730bd5d03361af4020ad76cac5de0ca5
#
_cell.length_a   1.000
_cell.length_b   1.000
_cell.length_c   1.000
_cell.angle_alpha   90.00
_cell.angle_beta   90.00
_cell.angle_gamma   90.00
#
_symmetry.space_group_name_H-M   'P 1'
#
loop_
_entity.id
_entity.type
_entity.pdbx_description
1 polymer ?
#
loop_
_entity_poly.entity_id
_entity_poly.type
_entity_poly.pdbx_seq_one_letter_code
_entity_poly.pdbx_strand_id
1 'polypeptide(L)'
;MDDGGDVREGRAAMMAESCVRLVSGVMRVGAALVVCVVGAVAGAQEDAGAKSDRRCMQCHGQEHIATLSALDRRSMVGTLLDAEGAGGGAAALVPLKGDEPATRPGLLVKPDALVGSTHAGLHCIECHTDAAALPHAAVLNRATCAASCHAEQAKAFGEGAHFEALKRNDPLAPTCASCHGGHDVLKVTDRRAASSKLKSLHLCGDCHAKHLPVEGSLDSSARVSDYLGSTHARAVEKAGLPMAASCADCHGAHGVKPSKDPSSPVNRANVPGTCGKCHVGVVEEYDASVHGRKYAEANEKAAVCTDCHTAHQITHAGAPGFMTDVINECGRCHDSEDATGERVGTYYQSYAASYHGQVTRLGGKRAARCADCHGAHNIHPLDDPRSQVSSENLVGTCAKCHPGANANFVKFDPHANHRDAKNYPVLHGVWLYFMIMMSAVFTFFGVHTVLWFVRAKRERARMGAHVHAAGHGGTAIRRFTTLDRVNHAFVALTFFGLTATGIPLVFADAAWAGIVAKLLGGIEAAGIWHRFFAILLILNFGLHFAGLGVRFMKRKTGAIEWLFGPNSLMPRWKDVKDVLGMIRWFFGRGKPPRLDRWTYWEKFDYWAEVGGSMIIGGSGLLLWFPEIASKVLPGWLFNVAMIVHGYEALLAIGFIFTIHFFNAHLRPGTFPVDAVIFTGSMPEEELKEQRPEEYERLVRTGGLESLRVQAPDPAKRPAILVIAVVSVGFGLLLLGLILAGGLL
;
A
#
# COMPACT_ATOMS: atom_id res chain seq x y z
N MET A 1 11.72 -39.47 -51.33
CA MET A 1 11.60 -39.35 -52.78
C MET A 1 11.84 -37.92 -53.09
N ASP A 2 12.90 -37.69 -53.36
CA ASP A 2 14.03 -37.46 -54.31
C ASP A 2 14.32 -35.98 -54.23
N ASP A 3 15.45 -35.60 -53.78
CA ASP A 3 16.87 -35.68 -54.18
C ASP A 3 17.16 -35.03 -55.52
N GLY A 4 18.07 -34.07 -55.53
CA GLY A 4 18.74 -33.67 -56.76
C GLY A 4 18.87 -32.18 -56.99
N GLY A 5 20.07 -31.65 -56.68
CA GLY A 5 20.62 -30.56 -57.49
C GLY A 5 21.09 -29.31 -56.77
N ASP A 6 22.30 -29.37 -56.27
CA ASP A 6 23.13 -28.17 -56.35
C ASP A 6 24.64 -28.50 -56.27
N VAL A 7 25.28 -28.53 -57.41
CA VAL A 7 26.73 -28.68 -57.58
C VAL A 7 27.26 -27.64 -58.57
N ARG A 8 26.70 -26.45 -58.69
CA ARG A 8 27.14 -25.43 -59.65
C ARG A 8 27.62 -24.09 -59.11
N GLU A 9 27.40 -23.78 -57.81
CA GLU A 9 27.84 -22.49 -57.28
C GLU A 9 29.21 -22.46 -56.61
N GLY A 10 29.87 -23.60 -56.41
CA GLY A 10 31.19 -23.69 -55.75
C GLY A 10 32.44 -23.35 -56.61
N ARG A 11 32.28 -23.11 -57.90
CA ARG A 11 33.45 -22.82 -58.74
C ARG A 11 33.69 -21.36 -59.17
N ALA A 12 32.68 -20.51 -58.98
CA ALA A 12 32.82 -19.08 -59.31
C ALA A 12 33.46 -18.26 -58.17
N ALA A 13 33.32 -18.69 -56.91
CA ALA A 13 33.87 -17.98 -55.74
C ALA A 13 35.42 -18.15 -55.63
N MET A 14 35.97 -19.22 -56.07
CA MET A 14 37.43 -19.52 -55.93
C MET A 14 38.31 -18.80 -56.92
N MET A 15 37.80 -18.31 -58.09
CA MET A 15 38.60 -17.53 -59.08
C MET A 15 38.59 -16.02 -58.79
N ALA A 16 37.63 -15.49 -58.01
CA ALA A 16 37.58 -14.07 -57.63
C ALA A 16 38.59 -13.72 -56.53
N GLU A 17 38.87 -14.63 -55.60
CA GLU A 17 39.83 -14.37 -54.50
C GLU A 17 41.31 -14.37 -54.96
N SER A 18 41.66 -15.02 -56.02
CA SER A 18 43.08 -15.06 -56.51
C SER A 18 43.46 -13.79 -57.26
N CYS A 19 42.58 -13.10 -57.97
CA CYS A 19 42.85 -11.83 -58.66
C CYS A 19 42.97 -10.62 -57.69
N VAL A 20 42.29 -10.64 -56.56
CA VAL A 20 42.36 -9.55 -55.61
C VAL A 20 43.67 -9.55 -54.80
N ARG A 21 44.30 -10.70 -54.62
CA ARG A 21 45.58 -10.80 -53.89
C ARG A 21 46.84 -10.38 -54.79
N LEU A 22 46.71 -10.36 -56.07
CA LEU A 22 47.82 -9.92 -56.93
C LEU A 22 47.86 -8.39 -57.12
N VAL A 23 46.71 -7.72 -57.10
CA VAL A 23 46.65 -6.27 -57.27
C VAL A 23 46.97 -5.52 -55.96
N SER A 24 46.70 -6.12 -54.79
CA SER A 24 47.04 -5.53 -53.50
C SER A 24 48.53 -5.65 -53.12
N GLY A 25 49.26 -6.51 -53.73
CA GLY A 25 50.72 -6.67 -53.53
C GLY A 25 51.57 -5.59 -54.22
N VAL A 26 51.15 -5.12 -55.39
CA VAL A 26 51.90 -4.12 -56.15
C VAL A 26 51.67 -2.69 -55.67
N MET A 27 50.52 -2.39 -55.11
CA MET A 27 50.27 -1.08 -54.52
C MET A 27 50.89 -0.87 -53.12
N ARG A 28 51.27 -1.92 -52.42
CA ARG A 28 51.94 -1.78 -51.11
C ARG A 28 53.43 -1.48 -51.21
N VAL A 29 54.11 -1.82 -52.31
CA VAL A 29 55.52 -1.51 -52.49
C VAL A 29 55.71 -0.08 -53.03
N GLY A 30 54.74 0.44 -53.76
CA GLY A 30 54.79 1.84 -54.26
C GLY A 30 54.49 2.86 -53.19
N ALA A 31 53.60 2.55 -52.25
CA ALA A 31 53.22 3.46 -51.13
C ALA A 31 54.30 3.54 -50.04
N ALA A 32 55.08 2.47 -49.84
CA ALA A 32 56.13 2.46 -48.83
C ALA A 32 57.36 3.29 -49.26
N LEU A 33 57.63 3.44 -50.56
CA LEU A 33 58.72 4.27 -51.03
C LEU A 33 58.43 5.77 -51.09
N VAL A 34 57.18 6.15 -51.25
CA VAL A 34 56.72 7.57 -51.17
C VAL A 34 56.69 8.07 -49.77
N VAL A 35 56.36 7.24 -48.83
CA VAL A 35 56.32 7.61 -47.39
C VAL A 35 57.73 7.74 -46.80
N CYS A 36 58.74 6.99 -47.28
CA CYS A 36 60.12 7.14 -46.81
C CYS A 36 60.86 8.36 -47.39
N VAL A 37 60.42 8.91 -48.51
CA VAL A 37 61.07 10.12 -49.09
C VAL A 37 60.42 11.41 -48.61
N VAL A 38 59.14 11.42 -48.24
CA VAL A 38 58.47 12.60 -47.66
C VAL A 38 58.79 12.72 -46.16
N GLY A 39 59.20 11.65 -45.50
CA GLY A 39 59.59 11.67 -44.08
C GLY A 39 60.96 12.20 -43.74
N ALA A 40 61.82 12.43 -44.77
CA ALA A 40 63.22 12.85 -44.55
C ALA A 40 63.51 14.36 -44.76
N VAL A 41 62.50 15.17 -45.10
CA VAL A 41 62.63 16.64 -45.27
C VAL A 41 61.67 17.48 -44.41
N ALA A 42 60.88 16.84 -43.64
CA ALA A 42 60.17 17.58 -42.51
C ALA A 42 61.17 17.72 -41.34
N GLY A 43 62.14 18.60 -41.49
CA GLY A 43 62.80 19.17 -40.33
C GLY A 43 61.70 19.65 -39.41
N ALA A 44 61.60 19.01 -38.23
CA ALA A 44 60.57 19.33 -37.19
C ALA A 44 60.71 20.81 -36.83
N GLN A 45 59.93 21.64 -37.49
CA GLN A 45 59.61 22.94 -36.98
C GLN A 45 58.64 22.62 -35.79
N GLU A 46 59.21 22.64 -34.59
CA GLU A 46 58.44 22.40 -33.35
C GLU A 46 57.24 23.34 -33.38
N ASP A 47 56.05 22.75 -33.30
CA ASP A 47 54.82 23.54 -33.22
C ASP A 47 54.93 24.51 -32.05
N ALA A 48 54.68 25.79 -32.31
CA ALA A 48 54.71 26.87 -31.29
C ALA A 48 53.87 26.54 -30.08
N GLY A 49 52.77 25.79 -30.27
CA GLY A 49 51.88 25.30 -29.19
C GLY A 49 52.59 24.26 -28.31
N ALA A 50 53.27 23.27 -28.89
CA ALA A 50 54.01 22.24 -28.15
C ALA A 50 55.17 22.81 -27.33
N LYS A 51 55.83 23.89 -27.85
CA LYS A 51 56.88 24.63 -27.13
C LYS A 51 56.28 25.38 -25.96
N SER A 52 55.08 26.01 -26.09
CA SER A 52 54.34 26.69 -25.02
C SER A 52 53.93 25.70 -23.90
N ASP A 53 53.43 24.51 -24.26
CA ASP A 53 52.99 23.52 -23.29
C ASP A 53 54.16 23.04 -22.42
N ARG A 54 55.34 22.80 -23.00
CA ARG A 54 56.52 22.40 -22.23
C ARG A 54 56.92 23.47 -21.22
N ARG A 55 56.82 24.76 -21.60
CA ARG A 55 57.08 25.89 -20.65
C ARG A 55 56.08 25.91 -19.48
N CYS A 56 54.79 25.72 -19.77
CA CYS A 56 53.77 25.69 -18.73
C CYS A 56 54.03 24.52 -17.75
N MET A 57 54.34 23.34 -18.27
CA MET A 57 54.58 22.13 -17.48
C MET A 57 55.87 22.15 -16.66
N GLN A 58 56.84 23.04 -16.99
CA GLN A 58 58.00 23.23 -16.16
C GLN A 58 57.66 23.75 -14.75
N CYS A 59 56.57 24.52 -14.62
CA CYS A 59 56.06 24.97 -13.35
C CYS A 59 54.87 24.11 -12.87
N HIS A 60 53.83 24.01 -13.70
CA HIS A 60 52.58 23.39 -13.32
C HIS A 60 52.62 21.85 -13.27
N GLY A 61 53.67 21.21 -13.84
CA GLY A 61 53.92 19.77 -13.72
C GLY A 61 54.62 19.34 -12.45
N GLN A 62 55.02 20.27 -11.57
CA GLN A 62 55.75 19.96 -10.34
C GLN A 62 54.83 19.83 -9.13
N GLU A 63 54.94 18.75 -8.37
CA GLU A 63 54.07 18.47 -7.24
C GLU A 63 54.01 19.56 -6.19
N HIS A 64 55.12 20.27 -6.00
CA HIS A 64 55.21 21.31 -4.95
C HIS A 64 54.78 22.71 -5.41
N ILE A 65 54.33 22.90 -6.65
CA ILE A 65 53.96 24.25 -7.14
C ILE A 65 52.86 24.90 -6.26
N ALA A 66 51.99 24.12 -5.69
CA ALA A 66 50.89 24.62 -4.81
C ALA A 66 51.43 25.07 -3.43
N THR A 67 52.65 24.67 -3.07
CA THR A 67 53.29 24.95 -1.76
C THR A 67 54.45 25.94 -1.85
N LEU A 68 54.89 26.29 -3.05
CA LEU A 68 55.94 27.28 -3.26
C LEU A 68 55.54 28.67 -2.76
N SER A 69 56.47 29.37 -2.14
CA SER A 69 56.33 30.80 -1.85
C SER A 69 56.18 31.63 -3.14
N ALA A 70 55.64 32.82 -3.02
CA ALA A 70 55.55 33.77 -4.12
C ALA A 70 56.92 34.12 -4.70
N LEU A 71 57.97 34.14 -3.85
CA LEU A 71 59.36 34.43 -4.25
C LEU A 71 59.96 33.27 -5.04
N ASP A 72 59.73 32.03 -4.59
CA ASP A 72 60.25 30.84 -5.31
C ASP A 72 59.61 30.69 -6.70
N ARG A 73 58.30 30.95 -6.80
CA ARG A 73 57.62 30.97 -8.08
C ARG A 73 58.16 32.01 -9.05
N ARG A 74 58.53 33.20 -8.55
CA ARG A 74 59.19 34.24 -9.36
C ARG A 74 60.58 33.81 -9.85
N SER A 75 61.39 33.18 -9.01
CA SER A 75 62.73 32.68 -9.40
C SER A 75 62.63 31.60 -10.47
N MET A 76 61.65 30.74 -10.41
CA MET A 76 61.42 29.73 -11.46
C MET A 76 61.13 30.37 -12.83
N VAL A 77 60.32 31.42 -12.88
CA VAL A 77 60.03 32.15 -14.14
C VAL A 77 61.28 32.85 -14.64
N GLY A 78 62.08 33.46 -13.82
CA GLY A 78 63.35 34.08 -14.17
C GLY A 78 64.33 33.07 -14.82
N THR A 79 64.51 31.91 -14.18
CA THR A 79 65.37 30.83 -14.70
C THR A 79 64.93 30.30 -16.06
N LEU A 80 63.62 30.26 -16.32
CA LEU A 80 63.06 29.86 -17.61
C LEU A 80 63.34 30.86 -18.73
N LEU A 81 63.25 32.16 -18.43
CA LEU A 81 63.57 33.21 -19.41
C LEU A 81 65.01 33.28 -19.77
N ASP A 82 65.91 33.04 -18.79
CA ASP A 82 67.36 33.00 -19.00
C ASP A 82 67.83 31.76 -19.79
N ALA A 83 67.20 30.62 -19.58
CA ALA A 83 67.59 29.37 -20.27
C ALA A 83 67.30 29.36 -21.79
N GLU A 84 66.40 30.19 -22.25
CA GLU A 84 66.02 30.25 -23.70
C GLU A 84 66.71 31.35 -24.49
N GLY A 85 67.66 32.05 -23.90
CA GLY A 85 68.44 33.09 -24.60
C GLY A 85 67.61 34.24 -25.15
N ALA A 86 66.53 34.56 -24.46
CA ALA A 86 65.71 35.73 -24.78
C ALA A 86 66.45 37.01 -24.36
N GLY A 87 67.39 37.39 -25.21
CA GLY A 87 67.98 38.73 -25.19
C GLY A 87 66.93 39.72 -25.66
N GLY A 88 66.24 40.33 -24.77
CA GLY A 88 65.28 41.34 -25.10
C GLY A 88 64.39 41.70 -23.89
N GLY A 89 64.77 42.76 -23.25
CA GLY A 89 63.96 43.52 -22.31
C GLY A 89 63.22 42.72 -21.25
N ALA A 90 63.74 42.71 -20.05
CA ALA A 90 63.04 42.15 -18.88
C ALA A 90 61.64 42.72 -18.77
N ALA A 91 60.64 41.95 -19.21
CA ALA A 91 59.24 42.25 -18.86
C ALA A 91 59.22 42.34 -17.36
N ALA A 92 58.89 43.50 -16.80
CA ALA A 92 58.87 43.76 -15.40
C ALA A 92 57.99 42.69 -14.71
N LEU A 93 58.61 41.86 -13.85
CA LEU A 93 57.87 40.87 -13.03
C LEU A 93 56.81 41.63 -12.25
N VAL A 94 55.57 41.45 -12.61
CA VAL A 94 54.45 42.08 -11.90
C VAL A 94 54.42 41.51 -10.49
N PRO A 95 54.54 42.31 -9.44
CA PRO A 95 54.52 41.83 -8.06
C PRO A 95 53.20 41.08 -7.80
N LEU A 96 53.31 39.86 -7.35
CA LEU A 96 52.14 39.16 -6.78
C LEU A 96 51.75 39.95 -5.53
N LYS A 97 50.58 40.51 -5.46
CA LYS A 97 50.05 41.13 -4.25
C LYS A 97 49.73 40.06 -3.26
N GLY A 98 50.43 40.08 -2.08
CA GLY A 98 50.13 39.37 -0.89
C GLY A 98 51.04 38.14 -0.60
N ASP A 99 51.52 38.05 0.64
CA ASP A 99 52.25 36.92 1.21
C ASP A 99 51.31 35.75 1.61
N GLU A 100 50.21 35.53 0.88
CA GLU A 100 49.32 34.40 1.17
C GLU A 100 49.97 33.10 0.67
N PRO A 101 50.09 32.08 1.52
CA PRO A 101 50.52 30.74 1.10
C PRO A 101 49.54 30.25 0.05
N ALA A 102 50.01 29.90 -1.13
CA ALA A 102 49.17 29.51 -2.25
C ALA A 102 48.69 28.07 -2.11
N THR A 103 47.77 27.84 -1.22
CA THR A 103 46.94 26.65 -1.22
C THR A 103 45.78 26.84 -2.20
N ARG A 104 46.09 26.94 -3.48
CA ARG A 104 45.04 26.97 -4.52
C ARG A 104 44.95 25.59 -5.16
N PRO A 105 43.85 24.85 -4.97
CA PRO A 105 43.63 23.62 -5.70
C PRO A 105 43.61 23.92 -7.21
N GLY A 106 44.23 23.08 -8.05
CA GLY A 106 44.27 23.21 -9.48
C GLY A 106 45.53 23.85 -10.08
N LEU A 107 46.52 24.27 -9.26
CA LEU A 107 47.80 24.72 -9.79
C LEU A 107 48.67 23.59 -10.33
N LEU A 108 48.59 22.40 -9.80
CA LEU A 108 49.28 21.20 -10.30
C LEU A 108 48.48 20.57 -11.43
N VAL A 109 49.13 20.39 -12.57
CA VAL A 109 48.61 19.65 -13.73
C VAL A 109 49.41 18.37 -13.83
N LYS A 110 48.79 17.23 -13.65
CA LYS A 110 49.42 15.92 -13.87
C LYS A 110 49.74 15.76 -15.38
N PRO A 111 50.96 15.42 -15.80
CA PRO A 111 51.30 15.29 -17.21
C PRO A 111 50.37 14.39 -18.01
N ASP A 112 49.91 13.30 -17.39
CA ASP A 112 49.05 12.30 -18.03
C ASP A 112 47.58 12.72 -18.11
N ALA A 113 47.16 13.76 -17.37
CA ALA A 113 45.78 14.17 -17.31
C ALA A 113 45.25 14.68 -18.65
N LEU A 114 45.98 15.57 -19.30
CA LEU A 114 45.60 16.10 -20.58
C LEU A 114 45.74 15.06 -21.71
N VAL A 115 46.80 14.23 -21.67
CA VAL A 115 47.07 13.17 -22.68
C VAL A 115 45.93 12.15 -22.67
N GLY A 116 45.37 11.83 -21.51
CA GLY A 116 44.24 10.91 -21.35
C GLY A 116 42.87 11.53 -21.63
N SER A 117 42.80 12.85 -21.85
CA SER A 117 41.56 13.57 -22.03
C SER A 117 41.04 13.59 -23.45
N THR A 118 39.78 13.95 -23.62
CA THR A 118 39.16 14.23 -24.92
C THR A 118 39.84 15.44 -25.64
N HIS A 119 40.53 16.27 -24.88
CA HIS A 119 41.24 17.47 -25.36
C HIS A 119 42.76 17.27 -25.53
N ALA A 120 43.23 16.04 -25.62
CA ALA A 120 44.65 15.70 -25.74
C ALA A 120 45.40 16.40 -26.90
N GLY A 121 44.67 16.84 -27.92
CA GLY A 121 45.25 17.57 -29.07
C GLY A 121 45.25 19.08 -28.93
N LEU A 122 44.77 19.65 -27.79
CA LEU A 122 44.73 21.07 -27.54
C LEU A 122 45.93 21.54 -26.72
N HIS A 123 46.36 22.81 -26.95
CA HIS A 123 47.41 23.46 -26.20
C HIS A 123 46.91 24.23 -24.98
N CYS A 124 47.72 24.39 -23.95
CA CYS A 124 47.34 25.08 -22.71
C CYS A 124 46.74 26.48 -22.98
N ILE A 125 47.34 27.23 -23.93
CA ILE A 125 46.93 28.61 -24.29
C ILE A 125 45.59 28.69 -25.05
N GLU A 126 45.09 27.59 -25.58
CA GLU A 126 43.77 27.57 -26.26
C GLU A 126 42.61 27.63 -25.25
N CYS A 127 42.86 27.20 -24.03
CA CYS A 127 41.92 27.30 -22.93
C CYS A 127 42.28 28.47 -21.98
N HIS A 128 43.58 28.68 -21.73
CA HIS A 128 44.11 29.73 -20.85
C HIS A 128 44.68 30.91 -21.67
N THR A 129 43.85 31.59 -22.42
CA THR A 129 44.23 32.63 -23.36
C THR A 129 44.97 33.79 -22.73
N ASP A 130 44.72 34.10 -21.47
CA ASP A 130 45.37 35.16 -20.66
C ASP A 130 46.73 34.71 -20.06
N ALA A 131 47.13 33.41 -20.24
CA ALA A 131 48.42 32.89 -19.86
C ALA A 131 49.42 32.81 -21.01
N ALA A 132 49.08 33.33 -22.20
CA ALA A 132 49.95 33.25 -23.39
C ALA A 132 51.29 34.02 -23.20
N ALA A 133 51.30 35.06 -22.38
CA ALA A 133 52.52 35.78 -22.02
C ALA A 133 53.08 35.31 -20.68
N LEU A 134 54.36 34.97 -20.58
CA LEU A 134 55.04 34.62 -19.34
C LEU A 134 55.97 35.79 -18.91
N PRO A 135 55.98 36.14 -17.60
CA PRO A 135 55.12 35.65 -16.53
C PRO A 135 53.66 36.13 -16.66
N HIS A 136 52.71 35.22 -16.47
CA HIS A 136 51.29 35.57 -16.48
C HIS A 136 50.81 36.20 -15.14
N ALA A 137 49.69 36.82 -15.14
CA ALA A 137 49.07 37.37 -13.95
C ALA A 137 48.88 36.28 -12.85
N ALA A 138 49.00 36.67 -11.57
CA ALA A 138 48.86 35.72 -10.46
C ALA A 138 47.45 35.10 -10.37
N VAL A 139 46.45 35.75 -10.91
CA VAL A 139 45.08 35.26 -11.00
C VAL A 139 44.66 35.39 -12.45
N LEU A 140 44.52 34.24 -13.11
CA LEU A 140 43.95 34.15 -14.46
C LEU A 140 42.42 34.12 -14.40
N ASN A 141 41.80 34.52 -15.48
CA ASN A 141 40.40 34.29 -15.68
C ASN A 141 40.10 32.79 -15.74
N ARG A 142 38.91 32.38 -15.38
CA ARG A 142 38.50 31.00 -15.56
C ARG A 142 38.53 30.65 -17.04
N ALA A 143 39.12 29.47 -17.39
CA ALA A 143 39.11 28.98 -18.74
C ALA A 143 37.70 28.95 -19.32
N THR A 144 37.52 29.53 -20.47
CA THR A 144 36.22 29.66 -21.13
C THR A 144 36.00 28.53 -22.13
N CYS A 145 35.32 27.48 -21.72
CA CYS A 145 34.93 26.38 -22.63
C CYS A 145 34.02 26.89 -23.75
N ALA A 146 33.40 28.03 -23.57
CA ALA A 146 32.36 28.61 -24.43
C ALA A 146 32.88 29.42 -25.61
N ALA A 147 34.09 29.91 -25.55
CA ALA A 147 34.49 31.01 -26.45
C ALA A 147 34.53 30.63 -27.94
N SER A 148 34.81 29.35 -28.27
CA SER A 148 34.89 28.94 -29.66
C SER A 148 34.39 27.51 -29.94
N CYS A 149 34.30 26.64 -28.91
CA CYS A 149 34.07 25.19 -29.14
C CYS A 149 32.71 24.70 -28.59
N HIS A 150 32.29 25.16 -27.41
CA HIS A 150 31.09 24.66 -26.72
C HIS A 150 30.01 25.76 -26.54
N ALA A 151 29.81 26.56 -27.58
CA ALA A 151 28.88 27.72 -27.50
C ALA A 151 27.43 27.35 -27.21
N GLU A 152 26.91 26.25 -27.75
CA GLU A 152 25.53 25.80 -27.51
C GLU A 152 25.35 25.33 -26.07
N GLN A 153 26.30 24.55 -25.52
CA GLN A 153 26.26 24.08 -24.14
C GLN A 153 26.37 25.25 -23.15
N ALA A 154 27.22 26.21 -23.48
CA ALA A 154 27.38 27.45 -22.69
C ALA A 154 26.13 28.33 -22.71
N LYS A 155 25.46 28.46 -23.86
CA LYS A 155 24.18 29.16 -23.98
C LYS A 155 23.13 28.44 -23.08
N ALA A 156 22.98 27.13 -23.23
CA ALA A 156 22.04 26.38 -22.43
C ALA A 156 22.34 26.51 -20.92
N PHE A 157 23.61 26.42 -20.52
CA PHE A 157 24.03 26.62 -19.13
C PHE A 157 23.70 28.04 -18.63
N GLY A 158 23.91 29.04 -19.47
CA GLY A 158 23.61 30.45 -19.18
C GLY A 158 22.11 30.74 -18.93
N GLU A 159 21.22 29.84 -19.37
CA GLU A 159 19.79 29.93 -19.13
C GLU A 159 19.35 29.11 -17.89
N GLY A 160 20.28 28.43 -17.24
CA GLY A 160 19.99 27.48 -16.16
C GLY A 160 20.15 28.04 -14.75
N ALA A 161 19.56 27.36 -13.77
CA ALA A 161 19.61 27.73 -12.35
C ALA A 161 21.05 27.75 -11.79
N HIS A 162 21.95 26.90 -12.28
CA HIS A 162 23.34 26.87 -11.86
C HIS A 162 24.08 28.17 -12.25
N PHE A 163 23.81 28.67 -13.45
CA PHE A 163 24.40 29.94 -13.89
C PHE A 163 23.85 31.16 -13.15
N GLU A 164 22.57 31.12 -12.81
CA GLU A 164 21.97 32.17 -11.96
C GLU A 164 22.58 32.19 -10.56
N ALA A 165 22.96 31.01 -10.01
CA ALA A 165 23.71 30.92 -8.76
C ALA A 165 25.14 31.52 -8.91
N LEU A 166 25.82 31.25 -10.03
CA LEU A 166 27.13 31.87 -10.34
C LEU A 166 27.04 33.39 -10.43
N LYS A 167 25.99 33.94 -11.06
CA LYS A 167 25.78 35.41 -11.13
C LYS A 167 25.62 36.03 -9.72
N ARG A 168 25.04 35.31 -8.79
CA ARG A 168 24.90 35.75 -7.39
C ARG A 168 26.16 35.55 -6.57
N ASN A 169 27.26 35.09 -7.18
CA ASN A 169 28.51 34.74 -6.50
C ASN A 169 28.33 33.68 -5.40
N ASP A 170 27.40 32.72 -5.62
CA ASP A 170 27.23 31.61 -4.71
C ASP A 170 28.51 30.74 -4.74
N PRO A 171 29.21 30.54 -3.59
CA PRO A 171 30.44 29.79 -3.56
C PRO A 171 30.28 28.31 -3.89
N LEU A 172 29.07 27.79 -3.81
CA LEU A 172 28.70 26.39 -4.10
C LEU A 172 28.20 26.21 -5.55
N ALA A 173 28.04 27.29 -6.30
CA ALA A 173 27.55 27.21 -7.68
C ALA A 173 28.55 26.45 -8.56
N PRO A 174 28.10 25.40 -9.29
CA PRO A 174 28.98 24.59 -10.12
C PRO A 174 29.40 25.34 -11.41
N THR A 175 30.60 25.03 -11.87
CA THR A 175 31.12 25.47 -13.18
C THR A 175 31.18 24.28 -14.14
N CYS A 176 31.57 24.50 -15.41
CA CYS A 176 31.78 23.40 -16.36
C CYS A 176 32.75 22.36 -15.82
N ALA A 177 33.85 22.78 -15.21
CA ALA A 177 34.87 21.91 -14.64
C ALA A 177 34.37 21.11 -13.40
N SER A 178 33.38 21.64 -12.67
CA SER A 178 32.80 20.92 -11.53
C SER A 178 32.12 19.61 -11.93
N CYS A 179 31.60 19.54 -13.17
CA CYS A 179 30.92 18.37 -13.70
C CYS A 179 31.81 17.53 -14.64
N HIS A 180 32.64 18.19 -15.45
CA HIS A 180 33.41 17.52 -16.53
C HIS A 180 34.86 17.28 -16.17
N GLY A 181 35.39 17.83 -15.09
CA GLY A 181 36.79 17.87 -14.78
C GLY A 181 37.50 19.07 -15.43
N GLY A 182 38.76 19.28 -15.09
CA GLY A 182 39.58 20.37 -15.64
C GLY A 182 40.45 19.95 -16.80
N HIS A 183 41.51 19.20 -16.53
CA HIS A 183 42.47 18.76 -17.52
C HIS A 183 42.24 17.30 -17.97
N ASP A 184 41.50 16.52 -17.22
CA ASP A 184 41.16 15.12 -17.41
C ASP A 184 39.75 14.92 -17.98
N VAL A 185 39.28 15.83 -18.80
CA VAL A 185 37.94 15.77 -19.40
C VAL A 185 37.81 14.55 -20.29
N LEU A 186 36.87 13.68 -19.97
CA LEU A 186 36.54 12.49 -20.75
C LEU A 186 35.19 12.68 -21.47
N LYS A 187 35.02 11.93 -22.58
CA LYS A 187 33.75 11.88 -23.29
C LYS A 187 32.65 11.39 -22.31
N VAL A 188 31.44 11.96 -22.37
CA VAL A 188 30.32 11.54 -21.53
C VAL A 188 29.92 10.08 -21.75
N THR A 189 30.31 9.49 -22.88
CA THR A 189 30.12 8.07 -23.17
C THR A 189 31.19 7.18 -22.53
N ASP A 190 32.31 7.75 -22.05
CA ASP A 190 33.31 7.01 -21.29
C ASP A 190 32.80 6.74 -19.87
N ARG A 191 32.74 5.46 -19.48
CA ARG A 191 32.27 5.05 -18.15
C ARG A 191 33.12 5.62 -16.99
N ARG A 192 34.35 6.07 -17.26
CA ARG A 192 35.24 6.69 -16.26
C ARG A 192 34.87 8.15 -16.01
N ALA A 193 34.26 8.84 -16.99
CA ALA A 193 33.87 10.25 -16.83
C ALA A 193 32.91 10.45 -15.65
N ALA A 194 33.17 11.48 -14.85
CA ALA A 194 32.27 11.85 -13.76
C ALA A 194 30.87 12.21 -14.29
N SER A 195 30.82 12.86 -15.46
CA SER A 195 29.60 13.24 -16.18
C SER A 195 28.98 12.10 -17.00
N SER A 196 29.58 10.88 -16.97
CA SER A 196 28.94 9.73 -17.62
C SER A 196 27.60 9.41 -16.98
N LYS A 197 26.68 8.85 -17.76
CA LYS A 197 25.32 8.54 -17.30
C LYS A 197 25.33 7.64 -16.05
N LEU A 198 26.23 6.69 -15.98
CA LEU A 198 26.36 5.76 -14.85
C LEU A 198 26.88 6.44 -13.56
N LYS A 199 27.61 7.57 -13.68
CA LYS A 199 28.15 8.29 -12.54
C LYS A 199 27.41 9.60 -12.25
N SER A 200 26.53 10.05 -13.13
CA SER A 200 25.80 11.32 -13.00
C SER A 200 24.99 11.42 -11.71
N LEU A 201 24.53 10.27 -11.21
CA LEU A 201 23.81 10.19 -9.94
C LEU A 201 24.68 10.66 -8.76
N HIS A 202 25.91 10.16 -8.67
CA HIS A 202 26.86 10.58 -7.63
C HIS A 202 27.28 12.02 -7.85
N LEU A 203 27.56 12.41 -9.08
CA LEU A 203 27.93 13.77 -9.41
C LEU A 203 26.90 14.81 -8.95
N CYS A 204 25.63 14.60 -9.27
CA CYS A 204 24.55 15.49 -8.81
C CYS A 204 24.31 15.32 -7.32
N GLY A 205 24.28 14.09 -6.83
CA GLY A 205 24.01 13.75 -5.44
C GLY A 205 25.01 14.31 -4.45
N ASP A 206 26.30 14.41 -4.83
CA ASP A 206 27.35 14.94 -3.95
C ASP A 206 27.09 16.38 -3.47
N CYS A 207 26.38 17.15 -4.28
CA CYS A 207 25.93 18.49 -3.88
C CYS A 207 24.49 18.47 -3.36
N HIS A 208 23.55 17.85 -4.10
CA HIS A 208 22.13 17.93 -3.80
C HIS A 208 21.70 17.04 -2.61
N ALA A 209 22.50 16.05 -2.19
CA ALA A 209 22.23 15.28 -0.98
C ALA A 209 22.79 15.93 0.29
N LYS A 210 23.68 16.92 0.19
CA LYS A 210 24.35 17.58 1.33
C LYS A 210 23.69 18.92 1.68
N HIS A 211 22.38 18.92 1.95
CA HIS A 211 21.67 20.11 2.50
C HIS A 211 22.20 21.47 2.02
N LEU A 212 22.07 21.77 0.76
CA LEU A 212 22.25 23.14 0.30
C LEU A 212 20.91 23.86 0.52
N PRO A 213 20.81 24.78 1.51
CA PRO A 213 19.61 25.55 1.70
C PRO A 213 19.47 26.52 0.52
N VAL A 214 18.76 26.10 -0.50
CA VAL A 214 18.27 27.03 -1.53
C VAL A 214 17.00 27.61 -0.95
N GLU A 215 17.01 28.92 -0.70
CA GLU A 215 15.89 29.67 -0.17
C GLU A 215 14.64 29.39 -1.01
N GLY A 216 13.60 28.78 -0.39
CA GLY A 216 12.34 28.39 -1.07
C GLY A 216 12.34 27.00 -1.72
N SER A 217 13.35 26.14 -1.59
CA SER A 217 13.32 24.77 -2.06
C SER A 217 12.98 23.77 -0.93
N LEU A 218 12.08 22.85 -1.24
CA LEU A 218 11.88 21.63 -0.46
C LEU A 218 13.21 20.85 -0.36
N ASP A 219 13.44 20.16 0.74
CA ASP A 219 14.66 19.40 1.04
C ASP A 219 15.14 18.56 -0.17
N SER A 220 16.25 19.00 -0.77
CA SER A 220 16.83 18.33 -1.94
C SER A 220 17.43 16.98 -1.60
N SER A 221 17.85 16.78 -0.34
CA SER A 221 18.44 15.52 0.13
C SER A 221 17.43 14.39 0.15
N ALA A 222 16.20 14.65 0.56
CA ALA A 222 15.10 13.70 0.52
C ALA A 222 14.82 13.24 -0.93
N ARG A 223 14.81 14.16 -1.89
CA ARG A 223 14.57 13.85 -3.31
C ARG A 223 15.65 12.99 -3.93
N VAL A 224 16.92 13.22 -3.59
CA VAL A 224 18.03 12.36 -4.03
C VAL A 224 17.89 10.97 -3.40
N SER A 225 17.56 10.89 -2.11
CA SER A 225 17.29 9.62 -1.43
C SER A 225 16.14 8.85 -2.06
N ASP A 226 15.04 9.54 -2.38
CA ASP A 226 13.87 8.96 -3.05
C ASP A 226 14.23 8.41 -4.43
N TYR A 227 15.01 9.19 -5.22
CA TYR A 227 15.47 8.72 -6.52
C TYR A 227 16.37 7.49 -6.40
N LEU A 228 17.30 7.43 -5.42
CA LEU A 228 18.14 6.27 -5.15
C LEU A 228 17.33 5.00 -4.88
N GLY A 229 16.17 5.13 -4.24
CA GLY A 229 15.20 4.05 -4.01
C GLY A 229 14.42 3.65 -5.27
N SER A 230 14.46 4.43 -6.35
CA SER A 230 13.63 4.25 -7.55
C SER A 230 14.06 3.06 -8.42
N THR A 231 13.16 2.66 -9.30
CA THR A 231 13.45 1.65 -10.34
C THR A 231 14.51 2.15 -11.33
N HIS A 232 14.47 3.43 -11.69
CA HIS A 232 15.44 4.03 -12.60
C HIS A 232 16.85 4.02 -12.01
N ALA A 233 17.03 4.46 -10.76
CA ALA A 233 18.34 4.44 -10.10
C ALA A 233 18.89 3.02 -9.98
N ARG A 234 18.05 2.05 -9.59
CA ARG A 234 18.48 0.64 -9.52
C ARG A 234 18.90 0.08 -10.87
N ALA A 235 18.21 0.46 -11.93
CA ALA A 235 18.60 0.04 -13.30
C ALA A 235 19.93 0.67 -13.71
N VAL A 236 20.19 1.93 -13.39
CA VAL A 236 21.47 2.59 -13.67
C VAL A 236 22.60 2.01 -12.80
N GLU A 237 22.44 1.99 -11.46
CA GLU A 237 23.51 1.66 -10.53
C GLU A 237 23.79 0.16 -10.45
N LYS A 238 22.73 -0.65 -10.25
CA LYS A 238 22.90 -2.09 -9.98
C LYS A 238 22.94 -2.91 -11.24
N ALA A 239 22.14 -2.55 -12.25
CA ALA A 239 22.11 -3.29 -13.50
C ALA A 239 23.05 -2.70 -14.57
N GLY A 240 23.63 -1.52 -14.35
CA GLY A 240 24.55 -0.86 -15.30
C GLY A 240 23.91 -0.50 -16.62
N LEU A 241 22.59 -0.24 -16.65
CA LEU A 241 21.82 0.03 -17.87
C LEU A 241 21.90 1.52 -18.25
N PRO A 242 22.65 1.89 -19.27
CA PRO A 242 22.82 3.29 -19.67
C PRO A 242 21.57 3.89 -20.31
N MET A 243 20.56 3.08 -20.65
CA MET A 243 19.30 3.57 -21.21
C MET A 243 18.29 3.97 -20.12
N ALA A 244 18.47 3.55 -18.86
CA ALA A 244 17.59 3.95 -17.77
C ALA A 244 17.76 5.44 -17.48
N ALA A 245 16.66 6.10 -17.07
CA ALA A 245 16.66 7.53 -16.83
C ALA A 245 17.55 7.91 -15.64
N SER A 246 18.41 8.91 -15.81
CA SER A 246 19.21 9.56 -14.78
C SER A 246 18.69 10.99 -14.51
N CYS A 247 19.32 11.70 -13.58
CA CYS A 247 18.92 13.07 -13.27
C CYS A 247 18.84 13.97 -14.51
N ALA A 248 19.85 13.87 -15.40
CA ALA A 248 19.94 14.71 -16.60
C ALA A 248 18.88 14.38 -17.67
N ASP A 249 18.35 13.15 -17.70
CA ASP A 249 17.31 12.79 -18.69
C ASP A 249 15.98 13.49 -18.41
N CYS A 250 15.70 13.77 -17.14
CA CYS A 250 14.49 14.48 -16.73
C CYS A 250 14.72 16.01 -16.60
N HIS A 251 15.82 16.41 -15.93
CA HIS A 251 16.09 17.80 -15.61
C HIS A 251 16.89 18.56 -16.69
N GLY A 252 17.43 17.85 -17.68
CA GLY A 252 18.42 18.38 -18.58
C GLY A 252 19.82 18.37 -17.95
N ALA A 253 20.88 18.52 -18.80
CA ALA A 253 22.26 18.52 -18.35
C ALA A 253 22.80 19.94 -18.13
N HIS A 254 22.70 20.82 -19.11
CA HIS A 254 23.28 22.16 -19.07
C HIS A 254 22.27 23.24 -18.68
N GLY A 255 21.04 23.18 -19.24
CA GLY A 255 19.96 24.15 -18.98
C GLY A 255 19.01 23.69 -17.87
N VAL A 256 19.53 23.25 -16.73
CA VAL A 256 18.67 22.82 -15.59
C VAL A 256 17.85 23.99 -15.09
N LYS A 257 16.52 23.87 -15.17
CA LYS A 257 15.56 24.94 -14.75
C LYS A 257 14.69 24.47 -13.59
N PRO A 258 14.22 25.41 -12.75
CA PRO A 258 13.24 25.10 -11.71
C PRO A 258 11.97 24.49 -12.32
N SER A 259 11.28 23.62 -11.57
CA SER A 259 10.02 23.00 -12.04
C SER A 259 8.88 24.00 -12.30
N LYS A 260 8.95 25.19 -11.72
CA LYS A 260 7.99 26.29 -11.95
C LYS A 260 8.22 27.02 -13.26
N ASP A 261 9.40 26.90 -13.88
CA ASP A 261 9.68 27.52 -15.17
C ASP A 261 8.90 26.78 -16.28
N PRO A 262 8.06 27.47 -17.09
CA PRO A 262 7.28 26.82 -18.13
C PRO A 262 8.12 26.09 -19.18
N SER A 263 9.39 26.48 -19.37
CA SER A 263 10.31 25.81 -20.29
C SER A 263 11.11 24.66 -19.68
N SER A 264 10.95 24.39 -18.36
CA SER A 264 11.60 23.27 -17.69
C SER A 264 11.02 21.95 -18.17
N PRO A 265 11.84 20.95 -18.53
CA PRO A 265 11.35 19.62 -18.88
C PRO A 265 10.52 18.95 -17.76
N VAL A 266 10.76 19.33 -16.51
CA VAL A 266 10.03 18.84 -15.33
C VAL A 266 8.92 19.77 -14.86
N ASN A 267 8.60 20.81 -15.64
CA ASN A 267 7.37 21.55 -15.44
C ASN A 267 6.16 20.65 -15.69
N ARG A 268 5.09 20.80 -14.88
CA ARG A 268 3.89 19.97 -15.01
C ARG A 268 3.39 19.85 -16.46
N ALA A 269 3.38 20.98 -17.18
CA ALA A 269 2.98 21.02 -18.58
C ALA A 269 3.93 20.30 -19.56
N ASN A 270 5.11 19.87 -19.14
CA ASN A 270 6.09 19.18 -20.00
C ASN A 270 6.36 17.74 -19.57
N VAL A 271 5.81 17.31 -18.40
CA VAL A 271 6.05 15.97 -17.83
C VAL A 271 5.68 14.85 -18.80
N PRO A 272 4.51 14.81 -19.46
CA PRO A 272 4.18 13.74 -20.40
C PRO A 272 5.19 13.63 -21.54
N GLY A 273 5.59 14.75 -22.15
CA GLY A 273 6.61 14.76 -23.20
C GLY A 273 8.00 14.35 -22.72
N THR A 274 8.34 14.62 -21.46
CA THR A 274 9.62 14.21 -20.86
C THR A 274 9.67 12.70 -20.62
N CYS A 275 8.60 12.14 -20.05
CA CYS A 275 8.47 10.68 -19.86
C CYS A 275 8.37 9.96 -21.21
N GLY A 276 7.64 10.54 -22.17
CA GLY A 276 7.39 10.01 -23.51
C GLY A 276 8.64 9.80 -24.36
N LYS A 277 9.76 10.47 -24.07
CA LYS A 277 11.04 10.21 -24.75
C LYS A 277 11.46 8.75 -24.70
N CYS A 278 11.07 8.02 -23.65
CA CYS A 278 11.38 6.62 -23.45
C CYS A 278 10.12 5.75 -23.35
N HIS A 279 9.04 6.23 -22.76
CA HIS A 279 7.77 5.52 -22.52
C HIS A 279 6.74 5.85 -23.61
N VAL A 280 7.11 5.73 -24.88
CA VAL A 280 6.29 6.16 -26.04
C VAL A 280 4.91 5.53 -26.03
N GLY A 281 4.80 4.19 -25.94
CA GLY A 281 3.51 3.49 -25.97
C GLY A 281 2.61 3.83 -24.79
N VAL A 282 3.19 4.10 -23.62
CA VAL A 282 2.40 4.53 -22.43
C VAL A 282 1.84 5.92 -22.63
N VAL A 283 2.59 6.82 -23.27
CA VAL A 283 2.11 8.19 -23.54
C VAL A 283 1.02 8.17 -24.61
N GLU A 284 1.12 7.32 -25.65
CA GLU A 284 0.05 7.13 -26.62
C GLU A 284 -1.26 6.68 -25.98
N GLU A 285 -1.21 5.73 -25.03
CA GLU A 285 -2.39 5.32 -24.27
C GLU A 285 -2.92 6.45 -23.38
N TYR A 286 -2.02 7.18 -22.69
CA TYR A 286 -2.36 8.30 -21.84
C TYR A 286 -3.04 9.43 -22.64
N ASP A 287 -2.51 9.82 -23.79
CA ASP A 287 -3.05 10.89 -24.62
C ASP A 287 -4.48 10.56 -25.11
N ALA A 288 -4.77 9.26 -25.33
CA ALA A 288 -6.10 8.78 -25.69
C ALA A 288 -7.07 8.75 -24.50
N SER A 289 -6.58 8.81 -23.27
CA SER A 289 -7.35 8.71 -22.02
C SER A 289 -8.11 9.99 -21.67
N VAL A 290 -8.99 9.92 -20.64
CA VAL A 290 -9.66 11.13 -20.10
C VAL A 290 -8.65 12.12 -19.54
N HIS A 291 -7.59 11.65 -18.89
CA HIS A 291 -6.56 12.52 -18.30
C HIS A 291 -5.74 13.20 -19.37
N GLY A 292 -5.30 12.47 -20.40
CA GLY A 292 -4.53 13.04 -21.51
C GLY A 292 -5.31 14.04 -22.33
N ARG A 293 -6.60 13.75 -22.63
CA ARG A 293 -7.47 14.71 -23.32
C ARG A 293 -7.69 15.99 -22.50
N LYS A 294 -7.93 15.86 -21.19
CA LYS A 294 -8.06 17.04 -20.31
C LYS A 294 -6.76 17.83 -20.20
N TYR A 295 -5.63 17.13 -20.19
CA TYR A 295 -4.32 17.78 -20.25
C TYR A 295 -4.12 18.53 -21.57
N ALA A 296 -4.48 17.96 -22.71
CA ALA A 296 -4.42 18.61 -24.02
C ALA A 296 -5.33 19.85 -24.12
N GLU A 297 -6.44 19.88 -23.35
CA GLU A 297 -7.31 21.05 -23.18
C GLU A 297 -6.72 22.14 -22.24
N ALA A 298 -5.46 22.00 -21.84
CA ALA A 298 -4.76 22.86 -20.88
C ALA A 298 -5.44 22.95 -19.50
N ASN A 299 -6.12 21.88 -19.08
CA ASN A 299 -6.70 21.81 -17.75
C ASN A 299 -5.60 21.55 -16.71
N GLU A 300 -5.30 22.54 -15.87
CA GLU A 300 -4.26 22.45 -14.84
C GLU A 300 -4.53 21.35 -13.79
N LYS A 301 -5.79 20.93 -13.62
CA LYS A 301 -6.17 19.85 -12.71
C LYS A 301 -6.07 18.44 -13.35
N ALA A 302 -5.79 18.35 -14.66
CA ALA A 302 -5.62 17.05 -15.31
C ALA A 302 -4.42 16.31 -14.74
N ALA A 303 -4.59 15.03 -14.39
CA ALA A 303 -3.52 14.22 -13.83
C ALA A 303 -2.42 13.97 -14.87
N VAL A 304 -1.15 14.17 -14.50
CA VAL A 304 0.02 13.83 -15.29
C VAL A 304 0.81 12.69 -14.66
N CYS A 305 1.81 12.16 -15.33
CA CYS A 305 2.54 10.95 -14.92
C CYS A 305 2.99 10.98 -13.45
N THR A 306 3.51 12.12 -12.98
CA THR A 306 4.04 12.30 -11.63
C THR A 306 2.97 12.36 -10.53
N ASP A 307 1.70 12.52 -10.87
CA ASP A 307 0.62 12.52 -9.89
C ASP A 307 0.29 11.11 -9.41
N CYS A 308 0.56 10.09 -10.26
CA CYS A 308 0.34 8.69 -9.93
C CYS A 308 1.65 7.96 -9.57
N HIS A 309 2.76 8.31 -10.25
CA HIS A 309 4.04 7.62 -10.13
C HIS A 309 5.05 8.32 -9.23
N THR A 310 4.71 9.49 -8.68
CA THR A 310 5.64 10.41 -8.01
C THR A 310 6.74 10.91 -8.95
N ALA A 311 7.59 11.85 -8.51
CA ALA A 311 8.63 12.41 -9.36
C ALA A 311 9.98 11.68 -9.20
N HIS A 312 10.35 11.35 -7.96
CA HIS A 312 11.67 10.78 -7.63
C HIS A 312 11.59 9.34 -7.15
N GLN A 313 10.60 8.99 -6.33
CA GLN A 313 10.42 7.63 -5.82
C GLN A 313 9.61 6.75 -6.79
N ILE A 314 9.97 6.73 -8.07
CA ILE A 314 9.29 5.90 -9.07
C ILE A 314 9.58 4.43 -8.80
N THR A 315 8.60 3.71 -8.27
CA THR A 315 8.71 2.28 -7.94
C THR A 315 8.15 1.41 -9.06
N HIS A 316 8.56 0.14 -9.09
CA HIS A 316 8.00 -0.83 -10.02
C HIS A 316 6.54 -1.12 -9.68
N ALA A 317 5.66 -1.22 -10.68
CA ALA A 317 4.23 -1.44 -10.50
C ALA A 317 3.87 -2.71 -9.69
N GLY A 318 4.75 -3.72 -9.68
CA GLY A 318 4.61 -4.92 -8.85
C GLY A 318 5.22 -4.80 -7.44
N ALA A 319 5.76 -3.64 -7.04
CA ALA A 319 6.35 -3.47 -5.71
C ALA A 319 5.27 -3.50 -4.62
N PRO A 320 5.55 -4.14 -3.46
CA PRO A 320 4.65 -4.07 -2.31
C PRO A 320 4.46 -2.60 -1.90
N GLY A 321 3.22 -2.16 -1.82
CA GLY A 321 2.91 -0.77 -1.48
C GLY A 321 2.57 0.11 -2.68
N PHE A 322 3.22 -0.05 -3.85
CA PHE A 322 2.95 0.78 -5.03
C PHE A 322 1.45 0.89 -5.34
N MET A 323 0.76 -0.25 -5.34
CA MET A 323 -0.67 -0.28 -5.67
C MET A 323 -1.56 0.34 -4.59
N THR A 324 -1.14 0.34 -3.33
CA THR A 324 -1.85 1.04 -2.26
C THR A 324 -1.63 2.55 -2.39
N ASP A 325 -0.42 2.95 -2.71
CA ASP A 325 -0.06 4.36 -2.91
C ASP A 325 -0.83 4.94 -4.10
N VAL A 326 -0.90 4.20 -5.23
CA VAL A 326 -1.68 4.62 -6.42
C VAL A 326 -3.18 4.76 -6.12
N ILE A 327 -3.77 3.87 -5.28
CA ILE A 327 -5.18 4.01 -4.88
C ILE A 327 -5.39 5.30 -4.09
N ASN A 328 -4.48 5.62 -3.17
CA ASN A 328 -4.54 6.87 -2.41
C ASN A 328 -4.34 8.08 -3.33
N GLU A 329 -3.47 8.00 -4.34
CA GLU A 329 -3.28 9.05 -5.34
C GLU A 329 -4.55 9.29 -6.17
N CYS A 330 -5.26 8.22 -6.60
CA CYS A 330 -6.58 8.36 -7.24
C CYS A 330 -7.56 9.08 -6.30
N GLY A 331 -7.61 8.68 -5.03
CA GLY A 331 -8.47 9.25 -4.00
C GLY A 331 -8.21 10.74 -3.75
N ARG A 332 -6.96 11.17 -3.85
CA ARG A 332 -6.57 12.58 -3.63
C ARG A 332 -7.34 13.56 -4.52
N CYS A 333 -7.66 13.16 -5.75
CA CYS A 333 -8.46 13.95 -6.67
C CYS A 333 -9.93 13.48 -6.72
N HIS A 334 -10.17 12.16 -6.68
CA HIS A 334 -11.51 11.58 -6.84
C HIS A 334 -12.31 11.48 -5.54
N ASP A 335 -11.79 12.00 -4.42
CA ASP A 335 -12.48 12.13 -3.13
C ASP A 335 -12.84 13.59 -2.79
N SER A 336 -12.46 14.56 -3.65
CA SER A 336 -12.73 15.99 -3.44
C SER A 336 -13.89 16.46 -4.32
N GLU A 337 -14.83 17.21 -3.74
CA GLU A 337 -15.94 17.84 -4.47
C GLU A 337 -15.47 18.80 -5.58
N ASP A 338 -14.26 19.35 -5.43
CA ASP A 338 -13.70 20.37 -6.34
C ASP A 338 -13.11 19.86 -7.66
N ALA A 339 -12.82 18.56 -7.78
CA ALA A 339 -12.03 18.10 -8.92
C ALA A 339 -12.83 17.83 -10.18
N THR A 340 -14.11 17.43 -10.08
CA THR A 340 -14.84 16.85 -11.24
C THR A 340 -16.35 17.04 -11.22
N GLY A 341 -16.92 17.82 -10.29
CA GLY A 341 -18.38 17.98 -10.13
C GLY A 341 -19.03 16.95 -9.19
N GLU A 342 -20.27 17.19 -8.79
CA GLU A 342 -21.00 16.57 -7.67
C GLU A 342 -21.00 15.02 -7.54
N ARG A 343 -20.57 14.27 -8.54
CA ARG A 343 -20.62 12.79 -8.52
C ARG A 343 -19.31 12.09 -8.23
N VAL A 344 -18.17 12.70 -8.48
CA VAL A 344 -16.88 12.00 -8.47
C VAL A 344 -16.26 11.92 -7.07
N GLY A 345 -16.58 12.85 -6.17
CA GLY A 345 -16.07 12.85 -4.78
C GLY A 345 -16.46 11.64 -3.93
N THR A 346 -17.46 10.84 -4.34
CA THR A 346 -17.93 9.68 -3.56
C THR A 346 -17.38 8.33 -4.05
N TYR A 347 -16.74 8.28 -5.21
CA TYR A 347 -16.31 7.00 -5.80
C TYR A 347 -15.15 6.35 -5.04
N TYR A 348 -14.20 7.15 -4.55
CA TYR A 348 -13.11 6.62 -3.72
C TYR A 348 -13.64 6.04 -2.40
N GLN A 349 -14.51 6.78 -1.69
CA GLN A 349 -15.09 6.34 -0.42
C GLN A 349 -15.95 5.09 -0.58
N SER A 350 -16.77 5.03 -1.65
CA SER A 350 -17.59 3.85 -1.94
C SER A 350 -16.75 2.63 -2.30
N TYR A 351 -15.68 2.81 -3.09
CA TYR A 351 -14.70 1.75 -3.34
C TYR A 351 -14.03 1.29 -2.04
N ALA A 352 -13.55 2.22 -1.22
CA ALA A 352 -12.90 1.91 0.05
C ALA A 352 -13.81 1.12 1.01
N ALA A 353 -15.10 1.41 1.00
CA ALA A 353 -16.13 0.67 1.75
C ALA A 353 -16.53 -0.66 1.12
N SER A 354 -16.18 -0.92 -0.15
CA SER A 354 -16.45 -2.19 -0.83
C SER A 354 -15.53 -3.31 -0.33
N TYR A 355 -15.92 -4.56 -0.59
CA TYR A 355 -15.07 -5.73 -0.29
C TYR A 355 -13.67 -5.61 -0.92
N HIS A 356 -13.58 -5.17 -2.18
CA HIS A 356 -12.31 -4.99 -2.87
C HIS A 356 -11.42 -3.96 -2.17
N GLY A 357 -11.98 -2.81 -1.80
CA GLY A 357 -11.25 -1.75 -1.10
C GLY A 357 -10.78 -2.18 0.29
N GLN A 358 -11.66 -2.80 1.08
CA GLN A 358 -11.36 -3.29 2.43
C GLN A 358 -10.23 -4.33 2.42
N VAL A 359 -10.29 -5.32 1.51
CA VAL A 359 -9.24 -6.34 1.37
C VAL A 359 -7.92 -5.72 0.92
N THR A 360 -7.95 -4.78 -0.02
CA THR A 360 -6.74 -4.09 -0.48
C THR A 360 -6.10 -3.28 0.63
N ARG A 361 -6.88 -2.56 1.42
CA ARG A 361 -6.39 -1.76 2.56
C ARG A 361 -5.72 -2.64 3.63
N LEU A 362 -6.20 -3.84 3.83
CA LEU A 362 -5.59 -4.83 4.74
C LEU A 362 -4.40 -5.59 4.12
N GLY A 363 -3.91 -5.17 2.96
CA GLY A 363 -2.74 -5.74 2.29
C GLY A 363 -3.03 -6.97 1.43
N GLY A 364 -4.29 -7.23 1.10
CA GLY A 364 -4.68 -8.31 0.21
C GLY A 364 -4.22 -8.09 -1.22
N LYS A 365 -3.69 -9.14 -1.85
CA LYS A 365 -3.06 -9.06 -3.19
C LYS A 365 -4.02 -9.39 -4.33
N ARG A 366 -5.13 -10.05 -4.04
CA ARG A 366 -6.07 -10.60 -5.04
C ARG A 366 -7.33 -9.77 -5.24
N ALA A 367 -7.52 -8.71 -4.47
CA ALA A 367 -8.67 -7.82 -4.64
C ALA A 367 -8.45 -6.86 -5.81
N ALA A 368 -9.50 -6.63 -6.58
CA ALA A 368 -9.47 -5.67 -7.69
C ALA A 368 -9.29 -4.24 -7.17
N ARG A 369 -8.47 -3.47 -7.86
CA ARG A 369 -8.15 -2.07 -7.58
C ARG A 369 -8.70 -1.19 -8.68
N CYS A 370 -8.61 0.13 -8.53
CA CYS A 370 -9.12 1.07 -9.52
C CYS A 370 -8.64 0.74 -10.94
N ALA A 371 -7.33 0.52 -11.12
CA ALA A 371 -6.74 0.23 -12.43
C ALA A 371 -7.12 -1.14 -13.01
N ASP A 372 -7.51 -2.12 -12.18
CA ASP A 372 -7.91 -3.46 -12.66
C ASP A 372 -9.26 -3.40 -13.40
N CYS A 373 -10.11 -2.42 -13.04
CA CYS A 373 -11.40 -2.18 -13.68
C CYS A 373 -11.34 -1.07 -14.72
N HIS A 374 -10.71 0.08 -14.39
CA HIS A 374 -10.73 1.27 -15.22
C HIS A 374 -9.56 1.38 -16.20
N GLY A 375 -8.55 0.52 -16.08
CA GLY A 375 -7.27 0.68 -16.76
C GLY A 375 -6.33 1.61 -15.99
N ALA A 376 -5.06 1.63 -16.40
CA ALA A 376 -4.03 2.46 -15.76
C ALA A 376 -3.75 3.74 -16.55
N HIS A 377 -3.36 3.58 -17.83
CA HIS A 377 -3.03 4.69 -18.70
C HIS A 377 -4.14 5.01 -19.71
N ASN A 378 -4.94 4.00 -20.07
CA ASN A 378 -6.03 4.03 -21.04
C ASN A 378 -7.41 4.18 -20.39
N ILE A 379 -7.54 5.06 -19.41
CA ILE A 379 -8.80 5.32 -18.71
C ILE A 379 -9.75 6.08 -19.65
N HIS A 380 -10.87 5.45 -20.02
CA HIS A 380 -11.89 6.04 -20.91
C HIS A 380 -13.21 6.30 -20.17
N PRO A 381 -14.03 7.27 -20.62
CA PRO A 381 -15.39 7.46 -20.11
C PRO A 381 -16.24 6.21 -20.26
N LEU A 382 -17.30 6.09 -19.44
CA LEU A 382 -18.20 4.91 -19.45
C LEU A 382 -18.89 4.66 -20.79
N ASP A 383 -19.17 5.72 -21.55
CA ASP A 383 -19.84 5.71 -22.86
C ASP A 383 -18.87 5.47 -24.03
N ASP A 384 -17.57 5.44 -23.79
CA ASP A 384 -16.57 5.12 -24.81
C ASP A 384 -16.46 3.60 -24.95
N PRO A 385 -16.65 3.01 -26.16
CA PRO A 385 -16.52 1.55 -26.35
C PRO A 385 -15.14 0.98 -25.97
N ARG A 386 -14.09 1.81 -25.90
CA ARG A 386 -12.75 1.39 -25.46
C ARG A 386 -12.65 1.27 -23.95
N SER A 387 -13.61 1.82 -23.20
CA SER A 387 -13.61 1.74 -21.73
C SER A 387 -13.73 0.30 -21.28
N GLN A 388 -12.88 -0.13 -20.37
CA GLN A 388 -12.96 -1.48 -19.77
C GLN A 388 -14.23 -1.67 -18.94
N VAL A 389 -14.86 -0.58 -18.51
CA VAL A 389 -16.10 -0.58 -17.71
C VAL A 389 -17.32 -0.14 -18.52
N SER A 390 -17.20 -0.02 -19.86
CA SER A 390 -18.36 0.15 -20.73
C SER A 390 -19.29 -1.07 -20.64
N SER A 391 -20.58 -0.90 -20.95
CA SER A 391 -21.56 -1.98 -20.92
C SER A 391 -21.16 -3.20 -21.76
N GLU A 392 -20.43 -2.99 -22.84
CA GLU A 392 -19.95 -4.02 -23.75
C GLU A 392 -18.78 -4.83 -23.17
N ASN A 393 -17.87 -4.18 -22.45
CA ASN A 393 -16.62 -4.76 -21.96
C ASN A 393 -16.71 -5.25 -20.51
N LEU A 394 -17.72 -4.82 -19.75
CA LEU A 394 -17.80 -5.02 -18.31
C LEU A 394 -17.79 -6.50 -17.89
N VAL A 395 -18.47 -7.36 -18.66
CA VAL A 395 -18.45 -8.82 -18.40
C VAL A 395 -17.04 -9.37 -18.53
N GLY A 396 -16.33 -9.01 -19.60
CA GLY A 396 -14.94 -9.42 -19.83
C GLY A 396 -13.99 -8.88 -18.75
N THR A 397 -14.21 -7.66 -18.29
CA THR A 397 -13.40 -7.04 -17.21
C THR A 397 -13.59 -7.77 -15.88
N CYS A 398 -14.83 -8.07 -15.48
CA CYS A 398 -15.09 -8.86 -14.27
C CYS A 398 -14.55 -10.29 -14.41
N ALA A 399 -14.65 -10.89 -15.61
CA ALA A 399 -14.21 -12.26 -15.89
C ALA A 399 -12.69 -12.48 -15.74
N LYS A 400 -11.88 -11.42 -15.77
CA LYS A 400 -10.42 -11.52 -15.49
C LYS A 400 -10.14 -12.15 -14.12
N CYS A 401 -11.01 -11.90 -13.13
CA CYS A 401 -10.88 -12.43 -11.77
C CYS A 401 -12.05 -13.36 -11.40
N HIS A 402 -13.21 -13.20 -12.01
CA HIS A 402 -14.44 -13.97 -11.80
C HIS A 402 -14.81 -14.75 -13.06
N PRO A 403 -14.23 -15.95 -13.30
CA PRO A 403 -14.41 -16.69 -14.56
C PRO A 403 -15.87 -17.00 -14.91
N GLY A 404 -16.78 -16.98 -13.93
CA GLY A 404 -18.21 -17.18 -14.11
C GLY A 404 -19.03 -15.91 -14.28
N ALA A 405 -18.39 -14.74 -14.42
CA ALA A 405 -19.09 -13.47 -14.61
C ALA A 405 -20.00 -13.50 -15.85
N ASN A 406 -21.19 -12.95 -15.72
CA ASN A 406 -22.23 -12.92 -16.74
C ASN A 406 -23.04 -11.62 -16.64
N ALA A 407 -24.00 -11.43 -17.53
CA ALA A 407 -24.84 -10.22 -17.59
C ALA A 407 -25.61 -9.91 -16.28
N ASN A 408 -25.89 -10.89 -15.44
CA ASN A 408 -26.46 -10.64 -14.12
C ASN A 408 -25.37 -10.26 -13.11
N PHE A 409 -24.20 -10.90 -13.17
CA PHE A 409 -23.07 -10.62 -12.26
C PHE A 409 -22.68 -9.15 -12.32
N VAL A 410 -22.55 -8.58 -13.51
CA VAL A 410 -22.13 -7.19 -13.73
C VAL A 410 -23.16 -6.13 -13.32
N LYS A 411 -24.33 -6.54 -12.86
CA LYS A 411 -25.28 -5.65 -12.18
C LYS A 411 -24.89 -5.37 -10.72
N PHE A 412 -23.82 -5.99 -10.21
CA PHE A 412 -23.17 -5.57 -8.99
C PHE A 412 -22.50 -4.21 -9.22
N ASP A 413 -22.73 -3.28 -8.31
CA ASP A 413 -22.10 -1.96 -8.37
C ASP A 413 -21.03 -1.83 -7.26
N PRO A 414 -19.73 -1.80 -7.61
CA PRO A 414 -18.64 -1.65 -6.64
C PRO A 414 -18.60 -0.26 -5.97
N HIS A 415 -19.32 0.71 -6.54
CA HIS A 415 -19.45 2.07 -6.03
C HIS A 415 -20.78 2.36 -5.33
N ALA A 416 -21.60 1.29 -5.08
CA ALA A 416 -22.88 1.45 -4.40
C ALA A 416 -22.70 2.06 -3.00
N ASN A 417 -23.48 3.11 -2.73
CA ASN A 417 -23.47 3.79 -1.45
C ASN A 417 -24.84 3.69 -0.76
N HIS A 418 -24.94 2.89 0.28
CA HIS A 418 -26.17 2.71 1.05
C HIS A 418 -26.67 3.98 1.79
N ARG A 419 -25.82 5.02 1.90
CA ARG A 419 -26.23 6.32 2.46
C ARG A 419 -26.91 7.23 1.45
N ASP A 420 -26.77 6.93 0.15
CA ASP A 420 -27.40 7.67 -0.93
C ASP A 420 -28.81 7.11 -1.22
N ALA A 421 -29.80 7.67 -0.55
CA ALA A 421 -31.22 7.27 -0.70
C ALA A 421 -31.76 7.55 -2.11
N LYS A 422 -31.19 8.52 -2.84
CA LYS A 422 -31.68 8.94 -4.16
C LYS A 422 -31.29 7.93 -5.24
N ASN A 423 -30.03 7.53 -5.27
CA ASN A 423 -29.50 6.64 -6.29
C ASN A 423 -29.63 5.15 -5.90
N TYR A 424 -29.61 4.83 -4.59
CA TYR A 424 -29.67 3.46 -4.07
C TYR A 424 -30.79 3.25 -3.04
N PRO A 425 -32.07 3.50 -3.37
CA PRO A 425 -33.18 3.48 -2.41
C PRO A 425 -33.36 2.13 -1.71
N VAL A 426 -33.13 1.02 -2.39
CA VAL A 426 -33.23 -0.34 -1.81
C VAL A 426 -32.13 -0.57 -0.77
N LEU A 427 -30.88 -0.24 -1.11
CA LEU A 427 -29.74 -0.39 -0.20
C LEU A 427 -29.94 0.51 1.04
N HIS A 428 -30.37 1.75 0.82
CA HIS A 428 -30.69 2.68 1.91
C HIS A 428 -31.79 2.16 2.82
N GLY A 429 -32.86 1.62 2.25
CA GLY A 429 -33.96 1.03 3.01
C GLY A 429 -33.51 -0.16 3.89
N VAL A 430 -32.70 -1.06 3.33
CA VAL A 430 -32.12 -2.20 4.06
C VAL A 430 -31.19 -1.73 5.17
N TRP A 431 -30.32 -0.78 4.89
CA TRP A 431 -29.45 -0.17 5.91
C TRP A 431 -30.24 0.48 7.03
N LEU A 432 -31.23 1.31 6.70
CA LEU A 432 -32.09 1.97 7.66
C LEU A 432 -32.86 0.98 8.55
N TYR A 433 -33.36 -0.11 7.95
CA TYR A 433 -34.00 -1.21 8.69
C TYR A 433 -33.04 -1.76 9.78
N PHE A 434 -31.78 -2.06 9.43
CA PHE A 434 -30.81 -2.54 10.43
C PHE A 434 -30.48 -1.50 11.47
N MET A 435 -30.38 -0.22 11.14
CA MET A 435 -30.14 0.85 12.10
C MET A 435 -31.30 0.94 13.12
N ILE A 436 -32.53 0.90 12.67
CA ILE A 436 -33.72 0.92 13.52
C ILE A 436 -33.76 -0.35 14.38
N MET A 437 -33.55 -1.51 13.78
CA MET A 437 -33.59 -2.80 14.49
C MET A 437 -32.52 -2.88 15.58
N MET A 438 -31.27 -2.56 15.27
CA MET A 438 -30.19 -2.51 16.26
C MET A 438 -30.50 -1.53 17.40
N SER A 439 -30.95 -0.32 17.07
CA SER A 439 -31.34 0.68 18.06
C SER A 439 -32.46 0.18 18.96
N ALA A 440 -33.48 -0.46 18.40
CA ALA A 440 -34.60 -1.00 19.16
C ALA A 440 -34.16 -2.15 20.08
N VAL A 441 -33.39 -3.11 19.58
CA VAL A 441 -32.90 -4.27 20.33
C VAL A 441 -32.00 -3.82 21.48
N PHE A 442 -30.96 -3.01 21.19
CA PHE A 442 -30.06 -2.58 22.27
C PHE A 442 -30.69 -1.65 23.26
N THR A 443 -31.62 -0.79 22.85
CA THR A 443 -32.37 0.05 23.78
C THR A 443 -33.27 -0.78 24.69
N PHE A 444 -34.08 -1.69 24.13
CA PHE A 444 -35.00 -2.52 24.89
C PHE A 444 -34.24 -3.39 25.90
N PHE A 445 -33.27 -4.18 25.44
CA PHE A 445 -32.53 -5.09 26.31
C PHE A 445 -31.54 -4.36 27.23
N GLY A 446 -30.95 -3.24 26.77
CA GLY A 446 -30.10 -2.41 27.61
C GLY A 446 -30.89 -1.83 28.81
N VAL A 447 -32.06 -1.25 28.56
CA VAL A 447 -32.95 -0.77 29.61
C VAL A 447 -33.40 -1.92 30.53
N HIS A 448 -33.78 -3.05 29.95
CA HIS A 448 -34.15 -4.26 30.70
C HIS A 448 -33.03 -4.72 31.65
N THR A 449 -31.80 -4.82 31.13
CA THR A 449 -30.60 -5.22 31.86
C THR A 449 -30.31 -4.26 33.02
N VAL A 450 -30.33 -2.97 32.77
CA VAL A 450 -30.07 -1.93 33.79
C VAL A 450 -31.13 -1.97 34.88
N LEU A 451 -32.41 -2.04 34.52
CA LEU A 451 -33.50 -2.13 35.47
C LEU A 451 -33.40 -3.39 36.32
N TRP A 452 -33.09 -4.53 35.74
CA TRP A 452 -32.86 -5.78 36.45
C TRP A 452 -31.73 -5.66 37.46
N PHE A 453 -30.58 -5.16 37.01
CA PHE A 453 -29.40 -4.98 37.85
C PHE A 453 -29.69 -4.07 39.05
N VAL A 454 -30.30 -2.91 38.80
CA VAL A 454 -30.66 -1.95 39.84
C VAL A 454 -31.66 -2.57 40.86
N ARG A 455 -32.66 -3.29 40.35
CA ARG A 455 -33.69 -3.92 41.22
C ARG A 455 -33.06 -5.04 42.05
N ALA A 456 -32.30 -5.93 41.47
CA ALA A 456 -31.64 -7.03 42.18
C ALA A 456 -30.64 -6.51 43.23
N LYS A 457 -29.89 -5.44 42.93
CA LYS A 457 -29.02 -4.79 43.91
C LYS A 457 -29.77 -4.21 45.09
N ARG A 458 -30.92 -3.55 44.84
CA ARG A 458 -31.81 -3.01 45.91
C ARG A 458 -32.39 -4.11 46.78
N GLU A 459 -32.80 -5.23 46.22
CA GLU A 459 -33.32 -6.39 46.98
C GLU A 459 -32.26 -7.04 47.85
N ARG A 460 -31.05 -7.26 47.30
CA ARG A 460 -29.91 -7.75 48.10
C ARG A 460 -29.57 -6.84 49.28
N ALA A 461 -29.61 -5.51 49.08
CA ALA A 461 -29.34 -4.57 50.14
C ALA A 461 -30.42 -4.61 51.25
N ARG A 462 -31.66 -4.98 50.90
CA ARG A 462 -32.78 -5.09 51.87
C ARG A 462 -32.80 -6.40 52.61
N MET A 463 -32.43 -7.52 51.97
CA MET A 463 -32.53 -8.86 52.56
C MET A 463 -31.27 -9.30 53.33
N GLY A 464 -30.22 -8.48 53.32
CA GLY A 464 -28.90 -8.88 53.82
C GLY A 464 -28.23 -9.89 52.92
N ALA A 465 -26.94 -10.12 53.11
CA ALA A 465 -26.20 -11.11 52.37
C ALA A 465 -26.53 -12.53 52.83
N HIS A 466 -27.66 -13.05 52.40
CA HIS A 466 -27.83 -14.50 52.39
C HIS A 466 -26.86 -15.03 51.32
N VAL A 467 -25.67 -15.37 51.77
CA VAL A 467 -24.73 -16.15 51.00
C VAL A 467 -25.44 -17.46 50.71
N HIS A 468 -25.78 -17.71 49.43
CA HIS A 468 -26.10 -19.07 49.00
C HIS A 468 -24.86 -19.92 49.26
N ALA A 469 -24.77 -20.46 50.45
CA ALA A 469 -23.83 -21.54 50.72
C ALA A 469 -24.23 -22.67 49.78
N ALA A 470 -23.43 -22.86 48.72
CA ALA A 470 -23.56 -23.98 47.82
C ALA A 470 -23.56 -25.23 48.72
N GLY A 471 -24.71 -25.86 48.88
CA GLY A 471 -24.85 -27.08 49.68
C GLY A 471 -23.85 -28.11 49.15
N HIS A 472 -22.85 -28.44 49.97
CA HIS A 472 -21.87 -29.41 49.68
C HIS A 472 -22.54 -30.79 49.89
N GLY A 473 -22.81 -31.52 48.80
CA GLY A 473 -23.24 -32.90 48.87
C GLY A 473 -24.73 -33.20 48.70
N GLY A 474 -25.44 -32.44 47.84
CA GLY A 474 -26.84 -32.67 47.50
C GLY A 474 -27.08 -33.33 46.15
N THR A 475 -28.33 -33.73 45.93
CA THR A 475 -28.80 -34.17 44.61
C THR A 475 -28.94 -32.94 43.68
N ALA A 476 -28.56 -33.13 42.42
CA ALA A 476 -28.72 -32.16 41.37
C ALA A 476 -29.76 -32.65 40.33
N ILE A 477 -30.39 -31.71 39.64
CA ILE A 477 -31.38 -32.00 38.61
C ILE A 477 -30.74 -31.74 37.23
N ARG A 478 -30.79 -32.72 36.35
CA ARG A 478 -30.26 -32.60 34.99
C ARG A 478 -31.09 -31.64 34.17
N ARG A 479 -30.42 -30.58 33.67
CA ARG A 479 -31.00 -29.55 32.78
C ARG A 479 -30.64 -29.79 31.33
N PHE A 480 -29.37 -30.11 31.06
CA PHE A 480 -28.83 -30.28 29.73
C PHE A 480 -28.19 -31.67 29.58
N THR A 481 -28.39 -32.28 28.43
CA THR A 481 -27.66 -33.50 28.03
C THR A 481 -26.22 -33.14 27.63
N THR A 482 -25.36 -34.14 27.55
CA THR A 482 -24.00 -33.94 27.04
C THR A 482 -24.02 -33.39 25.62
N LEU A 483 -24.96 -33.85 24.78
CA LEU A 483 -25.10 -33.35 23.40
C LEU A 483 -25.48 -31.86 23.38
N ASP A 484 -26.41 -31.40 24.22
CA ASP A 484 -26.80 -29.98 24.29
C ASP A 484 -25.60 -29.11 24.67
N ARG A 485 -24.77 -29.58 25.62
CA ARG A 485 -23.56 -28.88 26.08
C ARG A 485 -22.48 -28.81 25.00
N VAL A 486 -22.24 -29.93 24.32
CA VAL A 486 -21.28 -29.99 23.21
C VAL A 486 -21.74 -29.09 22.05
N ASN A 487 -23.03 -29.13 21.73
CA ASN A 487 -23.61 -28.26 20.70
C ASN A 487 -23.41 -26.79 21.04
N HIS A 488 -23.71 -26.38 22.29
CA HIS A 488 -23.50 -24.99 22.73
C HIS A 488 -22.02 -24.58 22.68
N ALA A 489 -21.11 -25.44 23.15
CA ALA A 489 -19.68 -25.17 23.09
C ALA A 489 -19.18 -25.01 21.65
N PHE A 490 -19.77 -25.79 20.72
CA PHE A 490 -19.43 -25.72 19.32
C PHE A 490 -19.93 -24.44 18.64
N VAL A 491 -21.19 -24.03 18.96
CA VAL A 491 -21.75 -22.74 18.53
C VAL A 491 -20.87 -21.60 19.05
N ALA A 492 -20.52 -21.61 20.36
CA ALA A 492 -19.67 -20.57 20.94
C ALA A 492 -18.30 -20.49 20.26
N LEU A 493 -17.62 -21.63 20.02
CA LEU A 493 -16.31 -21.69 19.36
C LEU A 493 -16.40 -21.12 17.93
N THR A 494 -17.38 -21.56 17.15
CA THR A 494 -17.56 -21.09 15.77
C THR A 494 -17.95 -19.62 15.71
N PHE A 495 -18.76 -19.13 16.62
CA PHE A 495 -19.14 -17.73 16.75
C PHE A 495 -17.93 -16.83 17.06
N PHE A 496 -17.08 -17.21 18.03
CA PHE A 496 -15.83 -16.50 18.30
C PHE A 496 -14.90 -16.50 17.09
N GLY A 497 -14.76 -17.65 16.40
CA GLY A 497 -13.93 -17.79 15.22
C GLY A 497 -14.40 -16.89 14.06
N LEU A 498 -15.71 -16.91 13.79
CA LEU A 498 -16.34 -16.05 12.76
C LEU A 498 -16.19 -14.56 13.09
N THR A 499 -16.42 -14.19 14.36
CA THR A 499 -16.25 -12.81 14.80
C THR A 499 -14.82 -12.34 14.63
N ALA A 500 -13.84 -13.06 15.18
CA ALA A 500 -12.43 -12.68 15.13
C ALA A 500 -11.89 -12.56 13.69
N THR A 501 -12.39 -13.40 12.77
CA THR A 501 -11.97 -13.41 11.36
C THR A 501 -12.74 -12.42 10.49
N GLY A 502 -13.94 -11.98 10.89
CA GLY A 502 -14.80 -11.07 10.14
C GLY A 502 -14.60 -9.59 10.46
N ILE A 503 -14.42 -9.24 11.77
CA ILE A 503 -14.35 -7.84 12.18
C ILE A 503 -13.19 -7.04 11.56
N PRO A 504 -12.00 -7.59 11.26
CA PRO A 504 -10.95 -6.82 10.61
C PRO A 504 -11.36 -6.29 9.23
N LEU A 505 -12.18 -7.05 8.50
CA LEU A 505 -12.67 -6.62 7.19
C LEU A 505 -13.67 -5.46 7.32
N VAL A 506 -14.63 -5.58 8.25
CA VAL A 506 -15.67 -4.55 8.47
C VAL A 506 -15.05 -3.22 8.93
N PHE A 507 -13.99 -3.28 9.73
CA PHE A 507 -13.28 -2.12 10.29
C PHE A 507 -11.88 -1.95 9.66
N ALA A 508 -11.78 -2.16 8.35
CA ALA A 508 -10.49 -2.10 7.65
C ALA A 508 -9.75 -0.75 7.80
N ASP A 509 -10.47 0.32 8.15
CA ASP A 509 -9.93 1.65 8.42
C ASP A 509 -9.29 1.79 9.81
N ALA A 510 -9.67 0.94 10.75
CA ALA A 510 -9.17 1.02 12.11
C ALA A 510 -7.72 0.52 12.20
N ALA A 511 -6.87 1.23 12.95
CA ALA A 511 -5.47 0.90 13.11
C ALA A 511 -5.22 -0.53 13.64
N TRP A 512 -6.12 -1.06 14.47
CA TRP A 512 -6.04 -2.41 15.01
C TRP A 512 -6.35 -3.50 13.98
N ALA A 513 -7.15 -3.20 12.94
CA ALA A 513 -7.63 -4.21 11.98
C ALA A 513 -6.47 -4.86 11.20
N GLY A 514 -5.50 -4.07 10.77
CA GLY A 514 -4.28 -4.58 10.12
C GLY A 514 -3.43 -5.46 11.04
N ILE A 515 -3.40 -5.17 12.34
CA ILE A 515 -2.68 -5.98 13.33
C ILE A 515 -3.38 -7.35 13.49
N VAL A 516 -4.71 -7.34 13.69
CA VAL A 516 -5.49 -8.58 13.82
C VAL A 516 -5.41 -9.41 12.55
N ALA A 517 -5.54 -8.80 11.37
CA ALA A 517 -5.38 -9.50 10.10
C ALA A 517 -4.00 -10.19 9.99
N LYS A 518 -2.90 -9.51 10.37
CA LYS A 518 -1.55 -10.10 10.39
C LYS A 518 -1.43 -11.28 11.37
N LEU A 519 -2.03 -11.18 12.55
CA LEU A 519 -2.06 -12.27 13.55
C LEU A 519 -2.79 -13.50 13.02
N LEU A 520 -3.78 -13.32 12.16
CA LEU A 520 -4.52 -14.41 11.49
C LEU A 520 -3.78 -14.99 10.27
N GLY A 521 -2.59 -14.48 9.94
CA GLY A 521 -1.81 -14.91 8.78
C GLY A 521 -2.07 -14.10 7.50
N GLY A 522 -2.64 -12.89 7.62
CA GLY A 522 -3.06 -12.02 6.54
C GLY A 522 -4.55 -12.10 6.25
N ILE A 523 -5.07 -11.14 5.48
CA ILE A 523 -6.52 -11.08 5.20
C ILE A 523 -7.03 -12.25 4.38
N GLU A 524 -6.22 -12.79 3.48
CA GLU A 524 -6.57 -13.99 2.71
C GLU A 524 -6.71 -15.22 3.63
N ALA A 525 -5.79 -15.39 4.59
CA ALA A 525 -5.86 -16.47 5.57
C ALA A 525 -7.06 -16.30 6.51
N ALA A 526 -7.34 -15.06 6.94
CA ALA A 526 -8.55 -14.75 7.72
C ALA A 526 -9.83 -15.16 6.97
N GLY A 527 -9.90 -14.91 5.66
CA GLY A 527 -11.00 -15.34 4.80
C GLY A 527 -11.13 -16.87 4.72
N ILE A 528 -10.03 -17.62 4.71
CA ILE A 528 -10.05 -19.09 4.76
C ILE A 528 -10.58 -19.57 6.11
N TRP A 529 -10.08 -19.03 7.21
CA TRP A 529 -10.57 -19.35 8.56
C TRP A 529 -12.04 -19.01 8.75
N HIS A 530 -12.49 -17.87 8.21
CA HIS A 530 -13.90 -17.46 8.27
C HIS A 530 -14.81 -18.53 7.61
N ARG A 531 -14.46 -18.97 6.40
CA ARG A 531 -15.19 -20.01 5.69
C ARG A 531 -15.14 -21.35 6.40
N PHE A 532 -14.00 -21.71 6.99
CA PHE A 532 -13.86 -22.92 7.79
C PHE A 532 -14.84 -22.93 8.97
N PHE A 533 -14.88 -21.84 9.77
CA PHE A 533 -15.82 -21.74 10.87
C PHE A 533 -17.27 -21.67 10.41
N ALA A 534 -17.55 -21.07 9.25
CA ALA A 534 -18.88 -21.05 8.66
C ALA A 534 -19.37 -22.46 8.27
N ILE A 535 -18.50 -23.27 7.65
CA ILE A 535 -18.82 -24.68 7.35
C ILE A 535 -19.15 -25.44 8.63
N LEU A 536 -18.33 -25.30 9.67
CA LEU A 536 -18.54 -25.96 10.95
C LEU A 536 -19.88 -25.54 11.58
N LEU A 537 -20.21 -24.25 11.55
CA LEU A 537 -21.49 -23.74 12.05
C LEU A 537 -22.67 -24.30 11.26
N ILE A 538 -22.62 -24.29 9.93
CA ILE A 538 -23.68 -24.85 9.06
C ILE A 538 -23.89 -26.35 9.36
N LEU A 539 -22.80 -27.11 9.50
CA LEU A 539 -22.89 -28.54 9.84
C LEU A 539 -23.52 -28.74 11.22
N ASN A 540 -23.11 -27.92 12.21
CA ASN A 540 -23.68 -27.98 13.56
C ASN A 540 -25.19 -27.68 13.57
N PHE A 541 -25.64 -26.65 12.85
CA PHE A 541 -27.07 -26.35 12.68
C PHE A 541 -27.81 -27.48 11.99
N GLY A 542 -27.22 -28.07 10.93
CA GLY A 542 -27.77 -29.22 10.23
C GLY A 542 -28.00 -30.41 11.18
N LEU A 543 -27.00 -30.72 11.99
CA LEU A 543 -27.09 -31.80 13.02
C LEU A 543 -28.12 -31.46 14.09
N HIS A 544 -28.18 -30.21 14.56
CA HIS A 544 -29.17 -29.76 15.53
C HIS A 544 -30.61 -29.93 15.01
N PHE A 545 -30.89 -29.44 13.79
CA PHE A 545 -32.23 -29.59 13.19
C PHE A 545 -32.59 -31.04 12.85
N ALA A 546 -31.60 -31.83 12.39
CA ALA A 546 -31.81 -33.27 12.18
C ALA A 546 -32.16 -33.95 13.52
N GLY A 547 -31.45 -33.61 14.59
CA GLY A 547 -31.75 -34.10 15.96
C GLY A 547 -33.15 -33.70 16.44
N LEU A 548 -33.57 -32.44 16.19
CA LEU A 548 -34.94 -31.99 16.47
C LEU A 548 -35.97 -32.75 15.64
N GLY A 549 -35.72 -33.01 14.36
CA GLY A 549 -36.56 -33.81 13.49
C GLY A 549 -36.75 -35.25 14.02
N VAL A 550 -35.65 -35.90 14.44
CA VAL A 550 -35.72 -37.23 15.05
C VAL A 550 -36.51 -37.20 16.34
N ARG A 551 -36.29 -36.22 17.22
CA ARG A 551 -37.07 -36.05 18.47
C ARG A 551 -38.56 -35.82 18.18
N PHE A 552 -38.87 -35.03 17.16
CA PHE A 552 -40.25 -34.79 16.69
C PHE A 552 -40.89 -36.09 16.19
N MET A 553 -40.22 -36.88 15.37
CA MET A 553 -40.73 -38.16 14.88
C MET A 553 -40.95 -39.17 16.02
N LYS A 554 -40.10 -39.20 17.03
CA LYS A 554 -40.17 -40.07 18.19
C LYS A 554 -41.05 -39.55 19.33
N ARG A 555 -41.78 -38.44 19.15
CA ARG A 555 -42.60 -37.82 20.18
C ARG A 555 -43.72 -38.76 20.65
N LYS A 556 -44.01 -38.73 21.93
CA LYS A 556 -45.15 -39.48 22.54
C LYS A 556 -46.38 -38.59 22.78
N THR A 557 -46.24 -37.28 22.52
CA THR A 557 -47.31 -36.27 22.69
C THR A 557 -47.80 -35.76 21.34
N GLY A 558 -48.90 -35.04 21.30
CA GLY A 558 -49.42 -34.41 20.11
C GLY A 558 -48.37 -33.40 19.54
N ALA A 559 -48.41 -33.16 18.23
CA ALA A 559 -47.47 -32.22 17.59
C ALA A 559 -47.59 -30.78 18.16
N ILE A 560 -48.78 -30.32 18.43
CA ILE A 560 -49.01 -28.98 19.02
C ILE A 560 -48.44 -28.90 20.43
N GLU A 561 -48.65 -29.94 21.26
CA GLU A 561 -48.10 -29.99 22.62
C GLU A 561 -46.56 -30.08 22.59
N TRP A 562 -45.98 -30.79 21.65
CA TRP A 562 -44.51 -30.86 21.47
C TRP A 562 -43.95 -29.51 21.08
N LEU A 563 -44.60 -28.77 20.14
CA LEU A 563 -44.14 -27.46 19.67
C LEU A 563 -44.38 -26.35 20.67
N PHE A 564 -45.55 -26.32 21.36
CA PHE A 564 -45.96 -25.19 22.21
C PHE A 564 -46.11 -25.57 23.69
N GLY A 565 -45.69 -26.80 24.05
CA GLY A 565 -45.71 -27.25 25.43
C GLY A 565 -44.64 -26.61 26.33
N PRO A 566 -44.64 -26.91 27.61
CA PRO A 566 -43.79 -26.28 28.62
C PRO A 566 -42.28 -26.56 28.42
N ASN A 567 -41.92 -27.62 27.68
CA ASN A 567 -40.53 -27.97 27.39
C ASN A 567 -40.04 -27.38 26.08
N SER A 568 -40.86 -26.66 25.33
CA SER A 568 -40.53 -26.12 24.01
C SER A 568 -39.88 -24.73 24.12
N LEU A 569 -38.97 -24.46 23.18
CA LEU A 569 -38.37 -23.15 22.98
C LEU A 569 -39.28 -22.21 22.13
N MET A 570 -40.39 -22.69 21.57
CA MET A 570 -41.32 -21.84 20.85
C MET A 570 -41.92 -20.75 21.75
N PRO A 571 -42.02 -19.49 21.29
CA PRO A 571 -42.69 -18.41 22.03
C PRO A 571 -44.13 -18.74 22.31
N ARG A 572 -44.60 -18.42 23.53
CA ARG A 572 -45.97 -18.63 24.03
C ARG A 572 -46.54 -17.35 24.62
N TRP A 573 -47.85 -17.27 24.71
CA TRP A 573 -48.51 -16.13 25.37
C TRP A 573 -48.06 -15.90 26.82
N LYS A 574 -47.65 -16.96 27.52
CA LYS A 574 -47.02 -16.86 28.83
C LYS A 574 -45.79 -15.96 28.84
N ASP A 575 -44.94 -16.05 27.81
CA ASP A 575 -43.70 -15.30 27.74
C ASP A 575 -43.98 -13.79 27.73
N VAL A 576 -45.04 -13.34 27.06
CA VAL A 576 -45.51 -11.94 27.10
C VAL A 576 -45.93 -11.54 28.51
N LYS A 577 -46.68 -12.43 29.19
CA LYS A 577 -47.09 -12.18 30.59
C LYS A 577 -45.89 -12.12 31.54
N ASP A 578 -44.87 -12.94 31.31
CA ASP A 578 -43.64 -12.97 32.09
C ASP A 578 -42.83 -11.67 31.87
N VAL A 579 -42.71 -11.16 30.63
CA VAL A 579 -42.11 -9.85 30.33
C VAL A 579 -42.84 -8.73 31.09
N LEU A 580 -44.16 -8.69 31.01
CA LEU A 580 -44.95 -7.67 31.70
C LEU A 580 -44.84 -7.81 33.23
N GLY A 581 -44.80 -9.04 33.74
CA GLY A 581 -44.55 -9.32 35.14
C GLY A 581 -43.17 -8.84 35.59
N MET A 582 -42.15 -9.06 34.78
CA MET A 582 -40.79 -8.61 35.04
C MET A 582 -40.70 -7.08 35.08
N ILE A 583 -41.34 -6.40 34.11
CA ILE A 583 -41.42 -4.93 34.09
C ILE A 583 -42.09 -4.41 35.38
N ARG A 584 -43.23 -4.99 35.79
CA ARG A 584 -43.89 -4.62 37.04
C ARG A 584 -42.97 -4.79 38.25
N TRP A 585 -42.21 -5.91 38.31
CA TRP A 585 -41.26 -6.17 39.38
C TRP A 585 -40.11 -5.15 39.40
N PHE A 586 -39.57 -4.76 38.24
CA PHE A 586 -38.54 -3.74 38.15
C PHE A 586 -38.95 -2.42 38.84
N PHE A 587 -40.20 -2.04 38.67
CA PHE A 587 -40.79 -0.84 39.32
C PHE A 587 -41.33 -1.07 40.74
N GLY A 588 -41.06 -2.23 41.33
CA GLY A 588 -41.47 -2.57 42.68
C GLY A 588 -42.96 -2.89 42.82
N ARG A 589 -43.69 -3.14 41.73
CA ARG A 589 -45.13 -3.43 41.69
C ARG A 589 -45.38 -4.93 41.57
N GLY A 590 -45.03 -5.70 42.61
CA GLY A 590 -45.27 -7.14 42.66
C GLY A 590 -44.03 -7.99 42.84
N LYS A 591 -44.24 -9.30 42.84
CA LYS A 591 -43.16 -10.33 42.86
C LYS A 591 -42.67 -10.63 41.44
N PRO A 592 -41.44 -11.15 41.26
CA PRO A 592 -40.97 -11.60 39.96
C PRO A 592 -41.89 -12.69 39.39
N PRO A 593 -42.03 -12.80 38.04
CA PRO A 593 -42.87 -13.86 37.46
C PRO A 593 -42.32 -15.24 37.80
N ARG A 594 -43.23 -16.19 37.91
CA ARG A 594 -42.87 -17.60 38.12
C ARG A 594 -42.43 -18.19 36.79
N LEU A 595 -41.17 -18.54 36.73
CA LEU A 595 -40.56 -19.00 35.48
C LEU A 595 -40.67 -20.52 35.32
N ASP A 596 -40.86 -20.98 34.09
CA ASP A 596 -40.87 -22.37 33.68
C ASP A 596 -39.49 -22.78 33.15
N ARG A 597 -39.36 -23.97 32.45
CA ARG A 597 -38.12 -24.54 31.95
C ARG A 597 -37.31 -23.56 31.07
N TRP A 598 -37.97 -22.87 30.18
CA TRP A 598 -37.38 -21.86 29.31
C TRP A 598 -38.02 -20.52 29.60
N THR A 599 -37.19 -19.53 29.89
CA THR A 599 -37.60 -18.15 30.07
C THR A 599 -37.77 -17.44 28.74
N TYR A 600 -38.49 -16.29 28.77
CA TYR A 600 -38.69 -15.50 27.55
C TYR A 600 -37.38 -15.00 26.92
N TRP A 601 -36.33 -14.67 27.72
CA TRP A 601 -35.05 -14.24 27.21
C TRP A 601 -34.25 -15.42 26.63
N GLU A 602 -34.28 -16.64 27.22
CA GLU A 602 -33.64 -17.83 26.65
C GLU A 602 -34.29 -18.26 25.33
N LYS A 603 -35.59 -18.10 25.19
CA LYS A 603 -36.32 -18.31 23.94
C LYS A 603 -35.95 -17.29 22.90
N PHE A 604 -35.83 -15.99 23.30
CA PHE A 604 -35.42 -14.94 22.44
C PHE A 604 -33.96 -15.19 21.91
N ASP A 605 -33.05 -15.50 22.83
CA ASP A 605 -31.64 -15.83 22.48
C ASP A 605 -31.59 -16.98 21.46
N TYR A 606 -32.37 -18.04 21.66
CA TYR A 606 -32.41 -19.19 20.75
C TYR A 606 -32.93 -18.80 19.36
N TRP A 607 -34.02 -18.07 19.28
CA TRP A 607 -34.63 -17.68 18.00
C TRP A 607 -33.83 -16.58 17.31
N ALA A 608 -33.21 -15.69 18.04
CA ALA A 608 -32.28 -14.70 17.49
C ALA A 608 -31.07 -15.39 16.88
N GLU A 609 -30.49 -16.39 17.57
CA GLU A 609 -29.37 -17.19 17.04
C GLU A 609 -29.76 -17.99 15.79
N VAL A 610 -30.90 -18.70 15.82
CA VAL A 610 -31.39 -19.48 14.68
C VAL A 610 -31.72 -18.57 13.50
N GLY A 611 -32.49 -17.52 13.71
CA GLY A 611 -32.90 -16.58 12.65
C GLY A 611 -31.73 -15.78 12.10
N GLY A 612 -30.89 -15.24 12.99
CA GLY A 612 -29.67 -14.52 12.62
C GLY A 612 -28.68 -15.37 11.86
N SER A 613 -28.42 -16.61 12.32
CA SER A 613 -27.55 -17.54 11.62
C SER A 613 -28.07 -17.93 10.24
N MET A 614 -29.38 -18.04 10.02
CA MET A 614 -29.94 -18.26 8.68
C MET A 614 -29.75 -17.05 7.77
N ILE A 615 -29.92 -15.84 8.27
CA ILE A 615 -29.74 -14.59 7.53
C ILE A 615 -28.25 -14.38 7.18
N ILE A 616 -27.36 -14.48 8.19
CA ILE A 616 -25.91 -14.35 8.00
C ILE A 616 -25.39 -15.46 7.08
N GLY A 617 -25.80 -16.70 7.32
CA GLY A 617 -25.37 -17.85 6.51
C GLY A 617 -25.85 -17.74 5.06
N GLY A 618 -27.10 -17.37 4.84
CA GLY A 618 -27.67 -17.17 3.51
C GLY A 618 -26.98 -16.05 2.75
N SER A 619 -26.82 -14.87 3.36
CA SER A 619 -26.09 -13.75 2.76
C SER A 619 -24.60 -14.09 2.56
N GLY A 620 -23.97 -14.81 3.50
CA GLY A 620 -22.59 -15.26 3.37
C GLY A 620 -22.37 -16.24 2.22
N LEU A 621 -23.31 -17.16 1.98
CA LEU A 621 -23.25 -18.07 0.84
C LEU A 621 -23.39 -17.33 -0.51
N LEU A 622 -24.24 -16.30 -0.59
CA LEU A 622 -24.31 -15.43 -1.77
C LEU A 622 -22.98 -14.73 -2.04
N LEU A 623 -22.33 -14.23 -1.00
CA LEU A 623 -21.03 -13.57 -1.11
C LEU A 623 -19.88 -14.54 -1.38
N TRP A 624 -20.00 -15.80 -0.97
CA TRP A 624 -18.98 -16.82 -1.20
C TRP A 624 -19.02 -17.41 -2.61
N PHE A 625 -20.23 -17.55 -3.19
CA PHE A 625 -20.43 -18.16 -4.50
C PHE A 625 -21.16 -17.21 -5.48
N PRO A 626 -20.62 -15.98 -5.71
CA PRO A 626 -21.32 -14.96 -6.49
C PRO A 626 -21.50 -15.39 -7.95
N GLU A 627 -20.56 -16.16 -8.53
CA GLU A 627 -20.67 -16.66 -9.91
C GLU A 627 -21.78 -17.70 -10.06
N ILE A 628 -22.04 -18.51 -9.03
CA ILE A 628 -23.14 -19.48 -9.03
C ILE A 628 -24.46 -18.76 -8.83
N ALA A 629 -24.52 -17.86 -7.85
CA ALA A 629 -25.73 -17.10 -7.52
C ALA A 629 -26.17 -16.21 -8.68
N SER A 630 -25.24 -15.60 -9.43
CA SER A 630 -25.54 -14.73 -10.56
C SER A 630 -26.15 -15.45 -11.77
N LYS A 631 -26.14 -16.79 -11.82
CA LYS A 631 -26.88 -17.53 -12.84
C LYS A 631 -28.40 -17.31 -12.72
N VAL A 632 -28.87 -16.99 -11.52
CA VAL A 632 -30.33 -16.84 -11.24
C VAL A 632 -30.62 -15.44 -10.64
N LEU A 633 -29.70 -14.84 -9.91
CA LEU A 633 -29.91 -13.60 -9.17
C LEU A 633 -29.15 -12.43 -9.81
N PRO A 634 -29.74 -11.23 -9.85
CA PRO A 634 -29.03 -10.04 -10.34
C PRO A 634 -27.97 -9.57 -9.34
N GLY A 635 -26.82 -9.07 -9.84
CA GLY A 635 -25.65 -8.70 -9.05
C GLY A 635 -25.89 -7.63 -7.98
N TRP A 636 -26.87 -6.74 -8.13
CA TRP A 636 -27.19 -5.75 -7.09
C TRP A 636 -27.62 -6.40 -5.76
N LEU A 637 -28.10 -7.68 -5.79
CA LEU A 637 -28.36 -8.41 -4.55
C LEU A 637 -27.09 -8.73 -3.75
N PHE A 638 -25.91 -8.75 -4.35
CA PHE A 638 -24.65 -8.88 -3.62
C PHE A 638 -24.36 -7.61 -2.81
N ASN A 639 -24.73 -6.42 -3.32
CA ASN A 639 -24.66 -5.19 -2.54
C ASN A 639 -25.59 -5.24 -1.31
N VAL A 640 -26.81 -5.76 -1.49
CA VAL A 640 -27.73 -6.01 -0.37
C VAL A 640 -27.14 -7.03 0.61
N ALA A 641 -26.62 -8.16 0.09
CA ALA A 641 -26.05 -9.23 0.91
C ALA A 641 -24.87 -8.73 1.76
N MET A 642 -24.04 -7.82 1.25
CA MET A 642 -22.95 -7.21 2.03
C MET A 642 -23.50 -6.42 3.23
N ILE A 643 -24.54 -5.60 3.04
CA ILE A 643 -25.17 -4.83 4.11
C ILE A 643 -25.79 -5.79 5.14
N VAL A 644 -26.60 -6.75 4.68
CA VAL A 644 -27.27 -7.73 5.55
C VAL A 644 -26.25 -8.53 6.35
N HIS A 645 -25.22 -9.09 5.70
CA HIS A 645 -24.19 -9.90 6.37
C HIS A 645 -23.43 -9.10 7.43
N GLY A 646 -22.99 -7.89 7.10
CA GLY A 646 -22.21 -7.05 8.02
C GLY A 646 -23.02 -6.54 9.21
N TYR A 647 -24.20 -5.99 8.97
CA TYR A 647 -25.01 -5.40 10.05
C TYR A 647 -25.70 -6.45 10.93
N GLU A 648 -26.13 -7.59 10.36
CA GLU A 648 -26.62 -8.71 11.16
C GLU A 648 -25.52 -9.30 12.02
N ALA A 649 -24.29 -9.43 11.50
CA ALA A 649 -23.15 -9.87 12.29
C ALA A 649 -22.87 -8.91 13.45
N LEU A 650 -22.89 -7.59 13.22
CA LEU A 650 -22.70 -6.59 14.29
C LEU A 650 -23.80 -6.66 15.33
N LEU A 651 -25.07 -6.86 14.92
CA LEU A 651 -26.19 -7.06 15.82
C LEU A 651 -25.99 -8.31 16.69
N ALA A 652 -25.66 -9.46 16.07
CA ALA A 652 -25.43 -10.72 16.77
C ALA A 652 -24.27 -10.62 17.76
N ILE A 653 -23.13 -10.07 17.32
CA ILE A 653 -21.93 -9.87 18.15
C ILE A 653 -22.23 -8.97 19.35
N GLY A 654 -22.85 -7.83 19.09
CA GLY A 654 -23.22 -6.88 20.15
C GLY A 654 -24.19 -7.50 21.14
N PHE A 655 -25.22 -8.22 20.67
CA PHE A 655 -26.21 -8.88 21.54
C PHE A 655 -25.57 -9.98 22.39
N ILE A 656 -24.79 -10.86 21.80
CA ILE A 656 -24.16 -11.99 22.52
C ILE A 656 -23.16 -11.48 23.58
N PHE A 657 -22.27 -10.54 23.23
CA PHE A 657 -21.25 -10.10 24.18
C PHE A 657 -21.75 -9.11 25.24
N THR A 658 -22.95 -8.60 25.10
CA THR A 658 -23.57 -7.75 26.13
C THR A 658 -24.72 -8.44 26.83
N ILE A 659 -25.81 -8.69 26.13
CA ILE A 659 -27.10 -9.09 26.70
C ILE A 659 -27.10 -10.58 27.08
N HIS A 660 -26.65 -11.46 26.18
CA HIS A 660 -26.54 -12.88 26.48
C HIS A 660 -25.52 -13.11 27.61
N PHE A 661 -24.34 -12.47 27.58
CA PHE A 661 -23.37 -12.59 28.67
C PHE A 661 -23.95 -12.11 30.01
N PHE A 662 -24.71 -11.02 30.04
CA PHE A 662 -25.36 -10.59 31.22
C PHE A 662 -26.39 -11.64 31.71
N ASN A 663 -27.30 -12.07 30.87
CA ASN A 663 -28.36 -13.00 31.19
C ASN A 663 -27.82 -14.37 31.66
N ALA A 664 -26.75 -14.85 31.02
CA ALA A 664 -26.15 -16.15 31.30
C ALA A 664 -25.18 -16.13 32.48
N HIS A 665 -24.35 -15.07 32.63
CA HIS A 665 -23.21 -15.14 33.55
C HIS A 665 -23.13 -13.97 34.54
N LEU A 666 -23.49 -12.74 34.12
CA LEU A 666 -23.18 -11.53 34.90
C LEU A 666 -24.31 -11.01 35.74
N ARG A 667 -25.52 -11.58 35.65
CA ARG A 667 -26.66 -11.17 36.47
C ARG A 667 -26.42 -11.48 37.95
N PRO A 668 -26.97 -10.68 38.86
CA PRO A 668 -26.69 -10.77 40.31
C PRO A 668 -26.95 -12.15 40.95
N GLY A 669 -27.76 -13.03 40.37
CA GLY A 669 -28.04 -14.37 40.89
C GLY A 669 -27.08 -15.45 40.42
N THR A 670 -26.34 -15.24 39.34
CA THR A 670 -25.49 -16.25 38.71
C THR A 670 -24.00 -15.89 38.71
N PHE A 671 -23.67 -14.62 39.02
CA PHE A 671 -22.28 -14.12 39.07
C PHE A 671 -21.39 -14.96 40.01
N PRO A 672 -20.15 -15.35 39.64
CA PRO A 672 -19.40 -14.90 38.44
C PRO A 672 -19.70 -15.69 37.16
N VAL A 673 -20.37 -16.85 37.25
CA VAL A 673 -20.70 -17.70 36.10
C VAL A 673 -21.84 -18.65 36.43
N ASP A 674 -22.79 -18.83 35.49
CA ASP A 674 -23.74 -19.95 35.54
C ASP A 674 -23.04 -21.24 35.10
N ALA A 675 -22.85 -22.17 36.03
CA ALA A 675 -22.17 -23.42 35.76
C ALA A 675 -23.06 -24.46 35.06
N VAL A 676 -24.37 -24.22 34.94
CA VAL A 676 -25.35 -25.22 34.46
C VAL A 676 -25.06 -25.65 33.01
N ILE A 677 -24.67 -24.74 32.15
CA ILE A 677 -24.33 -25.09 30.76
C ILE A 677 -23.04 -25.93 30.65
N PHE A 678 -22.12 -25.79 31.60
CA PHE A 678 -20.87 -26.55 31.64
C PHE A 678 -21.07 -27.92 32.31
N THR A 679 -21.84 -27.99 33.40
CA THR A 679 -22.05 -29.20 34.19
C THR A 679 -23.21 -30.08 33.70
N GLY A 680 -24.21 -29.46 33.09
CA GLY A 680 -25.46 -30.05 32.65
C GLY A 680 -26.51 -30.20 33.76
N SER A 681 -26.21 -29.79 34.98
CA SER A 681 -27.10 -29.97 36.13
C SER A 681 -27.14 -28.77 37.04
N MET A 682 -28.25 -28.59 37.75
CA MET A 682 -28.53 -27.52 38.68
C MET A 682 -28.92 -28.10 40.05
N PRO A 683 -28.47 -27.54 41.18
CA PRO A 683 -28.95 -27.92 42.49
C PRO A 683 -30.48 -27.88 42.57
N GLU A 684 -31.12 -28.81 43.28
CA GLU A 684 -32.56 -28.93 43.36
C GLU A 684 -33.18 -27.66 44.01
N GLU A 685 -32.55 -27.12 45.06
CA GLU A 685 -32.97 -25.89 45.72
C GLU A 685 -32.95 -24.66 44.76
N GLU A 686 -31.90 -24.59 43.93
CA GLU A 686 -31.77 -23.52 42.95
C GLU A 686 -32.83 -23.63 41.84
N LEU A 687 -33.16 -24.87 41.40
CA LEU A 687 -34.26 -25.11 40.47
C LEU A 687 -35.59 -24.63 41.05
N LYS A 688 -35.86 -24.91 42.30
CA LYS A 688 -37.08 -24.51 42.99
C LYS A 688 -37.20 -22.98 43.10
N GLU A 689 -36.08 -22.30 43.33
CA GLU A 689 -36.04 -20.84 43.46
C GLU A 689 -36.14 -20.16 42.08
N GLN A 690 -35.30 -20.58 41.12
CA GLN A 690 -35.25 -19.89 39.84
C GLN A 690 -36.31 -20.33 38.83
N ARG A 691 -36.84 -21.56 38.95
CA ARG A 691 -37.79 -22.19 38.02
C ARG A 691 -38.96 -22.85 38.77
N PRO A 692 -39.71 -22.11 39.58
CA PRO A 692 -40.75 -22.69 40.47
C PRO A 692 -41.85 -23.44 39.70
N GLU A 693 -42.25 -22.99 38.51
CA GLU A 693 -43.27 -23.72 37.73
C GLU A 693 -42.74 -25.03 37.16
N GLU A 694 -41.48 -25.06 36.68
CA GLU A 694 -40.85 -26.31 36.22
C GLU A 694 -40.75 -27.27 37.38
N TYR A 695 -40.27 -26.83 38.53
CA TYR A 695 -40.12 -27.69 39.70
C TYR A 695 -41.45 -28.34 40.11
N GLU A 696 -42.50 -27.51 40.32
CA GLU A 696 -43.86 -27.98 40.68
C GLU A 696 -44.44 -28.93 39.63
N ARG A 697 -44.21 -28.66 38.34
CA ARG A 697 -44.65 -29.54 37.28
C ARG A 697 -43.91 -30.88 37.30
N LEU A 698 -42.62 -30.89 37.52
CA LEU A 698 -41.83 -32.12 37.65
C LEU A 698 -42.22 -32.98 38.85
N VAL A 699 -42.48 -32.33 39.97
CA VAL A 699 -43.02 -33.02 41.20
C VAL A 699 -44.38 -33.63 40.90
N ARG A 700 -45.32 -32.83 40.36
CA ARG A 700 -46.68 -33.31 40.06
C ARG A 700 -46.72 -34.46 39.06
N THR A 701 -45.85 -34.47 38.08
CA THR A 701 -45.81 -35.50 37.02
C THR A 701 -44.92 -36.69 37.37
N GLY A 702 -44.26 -36.70 38.54
CA GLY A 702 -43.31 -37.73 38.94
C GLY A 702 -42.00 -37.69 38.13
N GLY A 703 -41.82 -36.66 37.31
CA GLY A 703 -40.62 -36.57 36.42
C GLY A 703 -39.33 -36.17 37.12
N LEU A 704 -39.41 -35.63 38.34
CA LEU A 704 -38.27 -35.12 39.08
C LEU A 704 -37.20 -36.22 39.35
N GLU A 705 -37.66 -37.39 39.77
CA GLU A 705 -36.76 -38.52 40.11
C GLU A 705 -35.95 -38.97 38.91
N SER A 706 -36.54 -38.99 37.73
CA SER A 706 -35.84 -39.38 36.47
C SER A 706 -34.76 -38.39 36.04
N LEU A 707 -34.77 -37.21 36.57
CA LEU A 707 -33.81 -36.13 36.29
C LEU A 707 -32.77 -35.96 37.42
N ARG A 708 -32.92 -36.65 38.56
CA ARG A 708 -31.93 -36.58 39.61
C ARG A 708 -30.62 -37.20 39.20
N VAL A 709 -29.56 -36.47 39.44
CA VAL A 709 -28.18 -36.89 39.16
C VAL A 709 -27.29 -36.51 40.34
N GLN A 710 -26.11 -37.13 40.42
CA GLN A 710 -25.10 -36.72 41.37
C GLN A 710 -24.65 -35.27 41.12
N ALA A 711 -24.48 -34.50 42.18
CA ALA A 711 -23.97 -33.15 42.10
C ALA A 711 -22.62 -33.12 41.38
N PRO A 712 -22.35 -32.10 40.56
CA PRO A 712 -21.06 -31.99 39.85
C PRO A 712 -19.89 -31.94 40.81
N ASP A 713 -18.80 -32.60 40.43
CA ASP A 713 -17.54 -32.66 41.19
C ASP A 713 -17.03 -31.22 41.47
N PRO A 714 -16.89 -30.81 42.73
CA PRO A 714 -16.38 -29.47 43.09
C PRO A 714 -14.98 -29.19 42.54
N ALA A 715 -14.16 -30.22 42.31
CA ALA A 715 -12.81 -30.09 41.72
C ALA A 715 -12.82 -29.50 40.29
N LYS A 716 -13.94 -29.58 39.57
CA LYS A 716 -14.10 -29.04 38.23
C LYS A 716 -14.45 -27.56 38.22
N ARG A 717 -14.86 -26.95 39.33
CA ARG A 717 -15.28 -25.53 39.41
C ARG A 717 -14.20 -24.55 38.98
N PRO A 718 -12.91 -24.68 39.38
CA PRO A 718 -11.87 -23.77 38.95
C PRO A 718 -11.68 -23.78 37.43
N ALA A 719 -11.68 -24.94 36.79
CA ALA A 719 -11.54 -25.05 35.34
C ALA A 719 -12.71 -24.44 34.58
N ILE A 720 -13.95 -24.64 35.07
CA ILE A 720 -15.15 -23.99 34.48
C ILE A 720 -15.06 -22.50 34.60
N LEU A 721 -14.65 -21.97 35.79
CA LEU A 721 -14.48 -20.54 35.99
C LEU A 721 -13.41 -19.95 35.03
N VAL A 722 -12.27 -20.61 34.86
CA VAL A 722 -11.24 -20.18 33.94
C VAL A 722 -11.77 -20.12 32.51
N ILE A 723 -12.45 -21.18 32.04
CA ILE A 723 -13.02 -21.21 30.68
C ILE A 723 -14.03 -20.06 30.50
N ALA A 724 -14.93 -19.87 31.46
CA ALA A 724 -15.92 -18.83 31.37
C ALA A 724 -15.31 -17.42 31.40
N VAL A 725 -14.35 -17.16 32.29
CA VAL A 725 -13.66 -15.86 32.38
C VAL A 725 -12.88 -15.57 31.09
N VAL A 726 -12.18 -16.57 30.54
CA VAL A 726 -11.46 -16.43 29.27
C VAL A 726 -12.44 -16.13 28.13
N SER A 727 -13.55 -16.88 28.04
CA SER A 727 -14.55 -16.67 26.98
C SER A 727 -15.22 -15.31 27.07
N VAL A 728 -15.67 -14.90 28.27
CA VAL A 728 -16.27 -13.57 28.50
C VAL A 728 -15.22 -12.46 28.22
N GLY A 729 -13.99 -12.62 28.73
CA GLY A 729 -12.91 -11.66 28.50
C GLY A 729 -12.57 -11.50 27.03
N PHE A 730 -12.52 -12.59 26.28
CA PHE A 730 -12.27 -12.55 24.83
C PHE A 730 -13.44 -11.88 24.08
N GLY A 731 -14.69 -12.19 24.43
CA GLY A 731 -15.85 -11.53 23.84
C GLY A 731 -15.88 -10.02 24.12
N LEU A 732 -15.56 -9.60 25.34
CA LEU A 732 -15.46 -8.18 25.69
C LEU A 732 -14.31 -7.47 24.98
N LEU A 733 -13.19 -8.18 24.74
CA LEU A 733 -12.09 -7.65 23.93
C LEU A 733 -12.56 -7.39 22.49
N LEU A 734 -13.22 -8.35 21.86
CA LEU A 734 -13.76 -8.21 20.50
C LEU A 734 -14.78 -7.06 20.42
N LEU A 735 -15.66 -6.96 21.41
CA LEU A 735 -16.62 -5.84 21.51
C LEU A 735 -15.89 -4.49 21.67
N GLY A 736 -14.84 -4.44 22.48
CA GLY A 736 -14.00 -3.25 22.65
C GLY A 736 -13.34 -2.80 21.35
N LEU A 737 -12.83 -3.75 20.54
CA LEU A 737 -12.28 -3.47 19.21
C LEU A 737 -13.35 -2.89 18.27
N ILE A 738 -14.55 -3.46 18.26
CA ILE A 738 -15.68 -2.96 17.45
C ILE A 738 -16.03 -1.52 17.84
N LEU A 739 -16.18 -1.25 19.13
CA LEU A 739 -16.48 0.10 19.62
C LEU A 739 -15.37 1.10 19.28
N ALA A 740 -14.11 0.70 19.42
CA ALA A 740 -12.98 1.53 19.04
C ALA A 740 -12.94 1.81 17.53
N GLY A 741 -13.31 0.84 16.68
CA GLY A 741 -13.38 1.02 15.24
C GLY A 741 -14.58 1.85 14.77
N GLY A 742 -15.68 1.85 15.54
CA GLY A 742 -16.89 2.62 15.20
C GLY A 742 -16.92 4.04 15.75
N LEU A 743 -16.02 4.39 16.70
CA LEU A 743 -15.92 5.70 17.33
C LEU A 743 -14.78 6.57 16.76
N LEU A 744 -13.84 5.98 16.03
CA LEU A 744 -12.74 6.63 15.33
C LEU A 744 -13.02 6.74 13.83
#